data_2e1703720113a0e20579cf6f8bd0f664
#
_entry.id   2e1703720113a0e20579cf6f8bd0f664
#
_cell.length_a   1.000
_cell.length_b   1.000
_cell.length_c   1.000
_cell.angle_alpha   90.00
_cell.angle_beta   90.00
_cell.angle_gamma   90.00
#
_symmetry.space_group_name_H-M   'P 1'
#
loop_
_entity.id
_entity.type
_entity.pdbx_description
1 polymer ?
#
loop_
_entity_poly.entity_id
_entity_poly.type
_entity_poly.pdbx_seq_one_letter_code
_entity_poly.pdbx_strand_id
1 'polypeptide(L)'
;MSNPAPPSPTSLHRALGLSDDELDDIRKVLSREPNHLELALYAVMWSEHCSYKSSRLHLRRLPSKAAHVLVGPGEGAGVIDAGDGIGVAIRIESHNHPSAIEPYQGAATGVGGILRDVFSMGARPLAVMDPLFFGELDDARNRWLVEGVVSGISGYGNSVGVPTIGGELTFDQCYGANPLVNVLAVGALPTSRLALGVASGIGNYAVLLGSLTGRDGIGGVSVLASAGFSGEDGAASIDEAKRPSVQVGDPYEEKRLIEACLELLDHGYVVGIQDLGGAGLICATSETAAKGGVGMDVDVTAVPLRELGMQPFEVMTSESQERMLAIITPENLAAVNAVCDKWEVRATVVGHVVEPALMPDGSRVGLLRVREGFDGEVLGEVPASSLADEAPLYDRPRRRPRDLDAILADDPSDDEPVGDPHDDLAGLLVDTAWVSRQYDSQLFLNTVVGPGRDAALLRLAGPGLPPSRRGFAVSTDSNPRWCALDPRNATALTVAEGVANLACVGASAQAIVNCLNFGNPEHPEVMWQLSESIDGMAMACDALSLPVIGGNVSLYNESGGRDIDPTPVVGSLGVVTSLVAPPPGWNWRAGDAVVLVGHREAAGGRAFPLGGSRWATRRGRRGGRLAEFDASRLRATFDFVTGEVAAVCAGEPSDLTAVHDVSGGGLAVALAEMAAATTLGVSVDELEGHGELFAEFPGRFVMATSDAGALVARAQAAGVPVSVLGVVGGTRLRLGTLVDLDVREMADQRASALERALRRD
;
A
#
# COMPACT_ATOMS: atom_id res chain seq x y z
N MET A 1 -32.90 -38.50 -1.06
CA MET A 1 -31.91 -38.08 -2.06
C MET A 1 -30.57 -38.52 -1.53
N SER A 2 -29.88 -39.41 -2.23
CA SER A 2 -28.55 -39.93 -1.80
C SER A 2 -27.54 -38.81 -1.82
N ASN A 3 -26.83 -38.55 -0.74
CA ASN A 3 -25.68 -37.70 -0.72
C ASN A 3 -24.72 -38.11 -1.86
N PRO A 4 -24.19 -37.19 -2.65
CA PRO A 4 -23.18 -37.51 -3.65
C PRO A 4 -21.99 -38.15 -2.91
N ALA A 5 -21.46 -39.23 -3.47
CA ALA A 5 -20.26 -39.86 -2.92
C ALA A 5 -19.13 -38.82 -2.82
N PRO A 6 -18.32 -38.82 -1.75
CA PRO A 6 -17.18 -37.92 -1.63
C PRO A 6 -16.29 -38.07 -2.88
N PRO A 7 -15.76 -36.99 -3.44
CA PRO A 7 -14.87 -37.03 -4.59
C PRO A 7 -13.67 -37.96 -4.32
N SER A 8 -13.18 -38.64 -5.34
CA SER A 8 -11.98 -39.48 -5.21
C SER A 8 -10.77 -38.64 -4.73
N PRO A 9 -9.81 -39.19 -3.97
CA PRO A 9 -8.63 -38.46 -3.48
C PRO A 9 -7.85 -37.74 -4.60
N THR A 10 -7.86 -38.25 -5.80
CA THR A 10 -7.22 -37.64 -7.00
C THR A 10 -7.95 -36.41 -7.55
N SER A 11 -9.22 -36.18 -7.18
CA SER A 11 -9.95 -34.99 -7.59
C SER A 11 -10.02 -33.92 -6.50
N LEU A 12 -9.79 -34.28 -5.25
CA LEU A 12 -9.95 -33.38 -4.10
C LEU A 12 -8.91 -32.24 -4.12
N HIS A 13 -7.64 -32.53 -4.37
CA HIS A 13 -6.58 -31.51 -4.43
C HIS A 13 -6.85 -30.48 -5.54
N ARG A 14 -7.34 -30.92 -6.71
CA ARG A 14 -7.70 -29.99 -7.81
C ARG A 14 -8.92 -29.15 -7.44
N ALA A 15 -9.89 -29.72 -6.74
CA ALA A 15 -11.04 -28.96 -6.25
C ALA A 15 -10.66 -27.90 -5.19
N LEU A 16 -9.53 -28.11 -4.50
CA LEU A 16 -8.93 -27.17 -3.55
C LEU A 16 -7.94 -26.19 -4.22
N GLY A 17 -7.71 -26.29 -5.54
CA GLY A 17 -6.82 -25.37 -6.26
C GLY A 17 -5.34 -25.79 -6.30
N LEU A 18 -5.00 -27.00 -5.84
CA LEU A 18 -3.65 -27.54 -5.93
C LEU A 18 -3.40 -28.24 -7.27
N SER A 19 -2.23 -28.07 -7.85
CA SER A 19 -1.78 -28.82 -9.02
C SER A 19 -1.34 -30.25 -8.67
N ASP A 20 -1.18 -31.11 -9.69
CA ASP A 20 -0.68 -32.48 -9.49
C ASP A 20 0.77 -32.47 -8.96
N ASP A 21 1.60 -31.57 -9.44
CA ASP A 21 2.98 -31.41 -8.99
C ASP A 21 3.04 -30.96 -7.52
N GLU A 22 2.18 -30.02 -7.11
CA GLU A 22 2.06 -29.60 -5.70
C GLU A 22 1.60 -30.75 -4.79
N LEU A 23 0.66 -31.58 -5.25
CA LEU A 23 0.27 -32.78 -4.49
C LEU A 23 1.45 -33.75 -4.32
N ASP A 24 2.23 -33.97 -5.37
CA ASP A 24 3.41 -34.83 -5.30
C ASP A 24 4.48 -34.27 -4.36
N ASP A 25 4.65 -32.96 -4.31
CA ASP A 25 5.54 -32.31 -3.36
C ASP A 25 5.04 -32.43 -1.92
N ILE A 26 3.74 -32.27 -1.67
CA ILE A 26 3.11 -32.51 -0.36
C ILE A 26 3.36 -33.96 0.10
N ARG A 27 3.19 -34.96 -0.79
CA ARG A 27 3.48 -36.36 -0.49
C ARG A 27 4.95 -36.60 -0.10
N LYS A 28 5.88 -35.93 -0.77
CA LYS A 28 7.31 -35.99 -0.43
C LYS A 28 7.58 -35.38 0.94
N VAL A 29 7.01 -34.20 1.23
CA VAL A 29 7.15 -33.52 2.52
C VAL A 29 6.62 -34.37 3.64
N LEU A 30 5.41 -34.94 3.51
CA LEU A 30 4.76 -35.74 4.54
C LEU A 30 5.27 -37.19 4.59
N SER A 31 5.94 -37.68 3.52
CA SER A 31 6.32 -39.12 3.36
C SER A 31 5.12 -40.06 3.45
N ARG A 32 3.92 -39.60 3.18
CA ARG A 32 2.65 -40.33 3.18
C ARG A 32 1.58 -39.58 2.39
N GLU A 33 0.43 -40.23 2.17
CA GLU A 33 -0.75 -39.55 1.64
C GLU A 33 -1.27 -38.51 2.64
N PRO A 34 -1.52 -37.25 2.18
CA PRO A 34 -2.18 -36.24 3.01
C PRO A 34 -3.67 -36.61 3.21
N ASN A 35 -4.21 -36.29 4.37
CA ASN A 35 -5.64 -36.34 4.60
C ASN A 35 -6.35 -35.05 4.11
N HIS A 36 -7.68 -35.02 4.24
CA HIS A 36 -8.49 -33.88 3.78
C HIS A 36 -8.10 -32.54 4.46
N LEU A 37 -7.92 -32.58 5.79
CA LEU A 37 -7.52 -31.39 6.55
C LEU A 37 -6.16 -30.87 6.06
N GLU A 38 -5.16 -31.74 5.97
CA GLU A 38 -3.81 -31.37 5.54
C GLU A 38 -3.79 -30.80 4.12
N LEU A 39 -4.56 -31.42 3.19
CA LEU A 39 -4.69 -30.83 1.84
C LEU A 39 -5.32 -29.43 1.86
N ALA A 40 -6.32 -29.19 2.70
CA ALA A 40 -6.95 -27.88 2.83
C ALA A 40 -5.96 -26.85 3.40
N LEU A 41 -5.14 -27.21 4.40
CA LEU A 41 -4.11 -26.35 4.96
C LEU A 41 -3.06 -25.97 3.90
N TYR A 42 -2.53 -26.94 3.15
CA TYR A 42 -1.59 -26.68 2.07
C TYR A 42 -2.22 -25.85 0.96
N ALA A 43 -3.46 -26.12 0.57
CA ALA A 43 -4.13 -25.39 -0.51
C ALA A 43 -4.23 -23.88 -0.22
N VAL A 44 -4.53 -23.53 1.02
CA VAL A 44 -4.59 -22.12 1.44
C VAL A 44 -3.20 -21.51 1.55
N MET A 45 -2.26 -22.17 2.26
CA MET A 45 -0.92 -21.63 2.50
C MET A 45 -0.04 -21.60 1.24
N TRP A 46 -0.26 -22.51 0.28
CA TRP A 46 0.45 -22.52 -1.01
C TRP A 46 -0.32 -21.77 -2.12
N SER A 47 -1.40 -21.08 -1.77
CA SER A 47 -2.05 -20.16 -2.70
C SER A 47 -1.09 -19.04 -3.11
N GLU A 48 -1.34 -18.39 -4.25
CA GLU A 48 -0.53 -17.24 -4.69
C GLU A 48 -0.54 -16.12 -3.66
N HIS A 49 -1.68 -15.91 -3.01
CA HIS A 49 -1.87 -14.86 -2.01
C HIS A 49 -0.99 -15.06 -0.75
N CYS A 50 -0.90 -16.29 -0.22
CA CYS A 50 -0.14 -16.55 1.01
C CYS A 50 1.36 -16.82 0.75
N SER A 51 1.69 -17.56 -0.32
CA SER A 51 3.06 -18.02 -0.57
C SER A 51 3.87 -17.11 -1.47
N TYR A 52 3.21 -16.21 -2.22
CA TYR A 52 3.87 -15.38 -3.26
C TYR A 52 4.67 -16.24 -4.25
N LYS A 53 4.17 -17.43 -4.59
CA LYS A 53 4.91 -18.46 -5.33
C LYS A 53 5.41 -17.99 -6.70
N SER A 54 4.71 -17.07 -7.37
CA SER A 54 5.10 -16.52 -8.67
C SER A 54 5.97 -15.26 -8.59
N SER A 55 5.97 -14.54 -7.44
CA SER A 55 6.65 -13.24 -7.31
C SER A 55 7.87 -13.25 -6.38
N ARG A 56 7.93 -14.15 -5.41
CA ARG A 56 8.97 -14.19 -4.36
C ARG A 56 10.39 -14.26 -4.91
N LEU A 57 10.63 -14.95 -6.05
CA LEU A 57 11.93 -14.99 -6.72
C LEU A 57 12.37 -13.59 -7.21
N HIS A 58 11.41 -12.78 -7.66
CA HIS A 58 11.68 -11.44 -8.15
C HIS A 58 11.87 -10.45 -7.00
N LEU A 59 11.05 -10.53 -5.94
CA LEU A 59 11.12 -9.65 -4.76
C LEU A 59 12.48 -9.68 -4.06
N ARG A 60 13.21 -10.80 -4.11
CA ARG A 60 14.56 -10.95 -3.54
C ARG A 60 15.60 -9.99 -4.12
N ARG A 61 15.31 -9.33 -5.25
CA ARG A 61 16.19 -8.34 -5.88
C ARG A 61 16.11 -6.96 -5.25
N LEU A 62 15.07 -6.70 -4.46
CA LEU A 62 14.88 -5.40 -3.82
C LEU A 62 15.88 -5.20 -2.68
N PRO A 63 16.55 -4.03 -2.58
CA PRO A 63 17.42 -3.71 -1.46
C PRO A 63 16.58 -3.51 -0.19
N SER A 64 16.87 -4.25 0.89
CA SER A 64 16.07 -4.22 2.11
C SER A 64 16.85 -3.84 3.37
N LYS A 65 18.15 -3.54 3.26
CA LYS A 65 19.03 -3.33 4.42
C LYS A 65 19.56 -1.91 4.45
N ALA A 66 19.42 -1.26 5.62
CA ALA A 66 20.10 0.00 5.95
C ALA A 66 20.32 0.05 7.46
N ALA A 67 21.21 0.92 7.93
CA ALA A 67 21.58 1.00 9.34
C ALA A 67 20.41 1.39 10.27
N HIS A 68 19.46 2.15 9.74
CA HIS A 68 18.25 2.61 10.46
C HIS A 68 17.06 1.64 10.35
N VAL A 69 17.17 0.56 9.60
CA VAL A 69 16.11 -0.46 9.51
C VAL A 69 16.20 -1.39 10.72
N LEU A 70 15.17 -1.37 11.54
CA LEU A 70 15.02 -2.25 12.70
C LEU A 70 14.40 -3.59 12.31
N VAL A 71 13.40 -3.56 11.42
CA VAL A 71 12.71 -4.74 10.88
C VAL A 71 12.52 -4.56 9.38
N GLY A 72 12.99 -5.53 8.61
CA GLY A 72 12.79 -5.61 7.16
C GLY A 72 11.62 -6.50 6.77
N PRO A 73 11.54 -6.93 5.48
CA PRO A 73 10.47 -7.80 5.00
C PRO A 73 10.43 -9.15 5.73
N GLY A 74 9.22 -9.68 5.96
CA GLY A 74 8.98 -11.01 6.57
C GLY A 74 8.29 -10.97 7.95
N GLU A 75 8.02 -9.77 8.47
CA GLU A 75 7.18 -9.54 9.65
C GLU A 75 5.90 -8.78 9.26
N GLY A 76 5.00 -8.56 10.22
CA GLY A 76 3.75 -7.84 10.00
C GLY A 76 3.96 -6.48 9.34
N ALA A 77 4.94 -5.68 9.80
CA ALA A 77 5.31 -4.42 9.18
C ALA A 77 6.82 -4.19 9.19
N GLY A 78 7.32 -3.41 8.22
CA GLY A 78 8.68 -2.89 8.26
C GLY A 78 8.80 -1.79 9.33
N VAL A 79 9.96 -1.71 10.01
CA VAL A 79 10.18 -0.72 11.08
C VAL A 79 11.52 -0.04 10.89
N ILE A 80 11.52 1.30 10.94
CA ILE A 80 12.74 2.11 10.95
C ILE A 80 12.95 2.79 12.32
N ASP A 81 14.20 3.08 12.65
CA ASP A 81 14.55 3.98 13.73
C ASP A 81 14.39 5.44 13.25
N ALA A 82 13.40 6.14 13.76
CA ALA A 82 13.16 7.54 13.44
C ALA A 82 13.94 8.51 14.37
N GLY A 83 14.72 7.98 15.30
CA GLY A 83 15.45 8.74 16.32
C GLY A 83 14.64 8.96 17.60
N ASP A 84 15.29 9.56 18.59
CA ASP A 84 14.72 9.84 19.93
C ASP A 84 14.17 8.57 20.66
N GLY A 85 14.63 7.36 20.28
CA GLY A 85 14.13 6.09 20.80
C GLY A 85 12.75 5.70 20.25
N ILE A 86 12.33 6.26 19.12
CA ILE A 86 11.05 5.99 18.46
C ILE A 86 11.29 5.21 17.17
N GLY A 87 10.61 4.06 17.05
CA GLY A 87 10.45 3.33 15.81
C GLY A 87 9.19 3.76 15.07
N VAL A 88 9.25 3.77 13.75
CA VAL A 88 8.08 3.96 12.87
C VAL A 88 7.87 2.68 12.08
N ALA A 89 6.71 2.06 12.27
CA ALA A 89 6.26 0.89 11.54
C ALA A 89 5.40 1.33 10.34
N ILE A 90 5.59 0.69 9.19
CA ILE A 90 4.83 0.96 7.97
C ILE A 90 4.53 -0.34 7.23
N ARG A 91 3.31 -0.44 6.72
CA ARG A 91 2.83 -1.54 5.87
C ARG A 91 1.91 -1.01 4.79
N ILE A 92 1.85 -1.69 3.65
CA ILE A 92 0.84 -1.47 2.60
C ILE A 92 0.34 -2.81 2.10
N GLU A 93 -0.97 -2.92 1.90
CA GLU A 93 -1.62 -4.12 1.37
C GLU A 93 -2.75 -3.78 0.39
N SER A 94 -3.12 -4.76 -0.44
CA SER A 94 -4.26 -4.70 -1.35
C SER A 94 -5.45 -5.48 -0.81
N HIS A 95 -6.65 -4.93 -1.00
CA HIS A 95 -7.93 -5.59 -0.71
C HIS A 95 -8.89 -5.52 -1.91
N ASN A 96 -8.36 -5.81 -3.11
CA ASN A 96 -8.99 -5.57 -4.42
C ASN A 96 -10.22 -6.44 -4.63
N HIS A 97 -10.05 -7.77 -4.63
CA HIS A 97 -11.10 -8.73 -4.97
C HIS A 97 -12.31 -8.68 -4.02
N PRO A 98 -12.14 -8.60 -2.68
CA PRO A 98 -13.25 -8.41 -1.77
C PRO A 98 -14.03 -7.12 -2.04
N SER A 99 -13.31 -6.03 -2.35
CA SER A 99 -13.92 -4.72 -2.63
C SER A 99 -14.67 -4.69 -3.95
N ALA A 100 -14.30 -5.51 -4.95
CA ALA A 100 -15.03 -5.64 -6.19
C ALA A 100 -16.43 -6.29 -5.99
N ILE A 101 -16.57 -7.12 -4.95
CA ILE A 101 -17.81 -7.87 -4.63
C ILE A 101 -18.68 -7.10 -3.65
N GLU A 102 -18.09 -6.65 -2.54
CA GLU A 102 -18.77 -5.92 -1.47
C GLU A 102 -17.89 -4.72 -1.07
N PRO A 103 -18.03 -3.57 -1.74
CA PRO A 103 -17.07 -2.48 -1.65
C PRO A 103 -16.93 -1.89 -0.24
N TYR A 104 -18.04 -1.82 0.53
CA TYR A 104 -17.97 -1.32 1.90
C TYR A 104 -17.17 -2.27 2.79
N GLN A 105 -17.55 -3.53 2.88
CA GLN A 105 -16.90 -4.50 3.77
C GLN A 105 -15.49 -4.86 3.29
N GLY A 106 -15.30 -5.00 1.97
CA GLY A 106 -14.00 -5.25 1.39
C GLY A 106 -12.98 -4.15 1.74
N ALA A 107 -13.36 -2.88 1.62
CA ALA A 107 -12.49 -1.77 1.98
C ALA A 107 -12.32 -1.62 3.50
N ALA A 108 -13.39 -1.77 4.28
CA ALA A 108 -13.36 -1.72 5.74
C ALA A 108 -12.39 -2.76 6.33
N THR A 109 -12.46 -4.00 5.86
CA THR A 109 -11.59 -5.08 6.33
C THR A 109 -10.14 -4.93 5.86
N GLY A 110 -9.91 -4.26 4.73
CA GLY A 110 -8.57 -3.83 4.30
C GLY A 110 -7.94 -2.87 5.32
N VAL A 111 -8.71 -1.90 5.83
CA VAL A 111 -8.23 -1.01 6.90
C VAL A 111 -7.96 -1.79 8.19
N GLY A 112 -8.87 -2.66 8.63
CA GLY A 112 -8.69 -3.47 9.84
C GLY A 112 -7.45 -4.37 9.76
N GLY A 113 -7.27 -5.10 8.66
CA GLY A 113 -6.12 -6.01 8.48
C GLY A 113 -4.78 -5.30 8.59
N ILE A 114 -4.63 -4.18 7.88
CA ILE A 114 -3.37 -3.42 7.90
C ILE A 114 -3.05 -2.79 9.27
N LEU A 115 -4.08 -2.42 10.05
CA LEU A 115 -3.87 -1.93 11.40
C LEU A 115 -3.34 -3.02 12.32
N ARG A 116 -3.86 -4.27 12.19
CA ARG A 116 -3.38 -5.44 12.96
C ARG A 116 -1.91 -5.74 12.69
N ASP A 117 -1.47 -5.68 11.45
CA ASP A 117 -0.05 -5.80 11.08
C ASP A 117 0.82 -4.78 11.82
N VAL A 118 0.37 -3.52 11.86
CA VAL A 118 1.13 -2.44 12.50
C VAL A 118 1.20 -2.63 14.02
N PHE A 119 0.08 -2.92 14.70
CA PHE A 119 0.15 -3.04 16.15
C PHE A 119 0.67 -4.40 16.64
N SER A 120 0.74 -5.44 15.77
CA SER A 120 1.47 -6.66 16.07
C SER A 120 2.97 -6.41 16.31
N MET A 121 3.52 -5.37 15.65
CA MET A 121 4.91 -4.92 15.87
C MET A 121 5.10 -4.14 17.18
N GLY A 122 4.06 -3.93 17.97
CA GLY A 122 4.07 -3.05 19.14
C GLY A 122 3.89 -1.57 18.80
N ALA A 123 3.59 -1.25 17.54
CA ALA A 123 3.40 0.13 17.11
C ALA A 123 1.93 0.55 17.28
N ARG A 124 1.69 1.71 17.89
CA ARG A 124 0.36 2.31 17.90
C ARG A 124 0.06 2.85 16.49
N PRO A 125 -1.03 2.42 15.84
CA PRO A 125 -1.45 3.00 14.58
C PRO A 125 -1.70 4.51 14.73
N LEU A 126 -1.11 5.31 13.85
CA LEU A 126 -1.20 6.77 13.87
C LEU A 126 -1.79 7.35 12.59
N ALA A 127 -1.76 6.61 11.48
CA ALA A 127 -2.25 7.10 10.21
C ALA A 127 -2.57 5.95 9.25
N VAL A 128 -3.56 6.21 8.37
CA VAL A 128 -3.91 5.38 7.21
C VAL A 128 -3.86 6.25 5.95
N MET A 129 -3.53 5.66 4.81
CA MET A 129 -3.53 6.29 3.49
C MET A 129 -4.02 5.28 2.45
N ASP A 130 -4.87 5.70 1.51
CA ASP A 130 -5.59 4.79 0.61
C ASP A 130 -5.38 5.14 -0.86
N PRO A 131 -4.44 4.49 -1.58
CA PRO A 131 -4.36 4.58 -3.04
C PRO A 131 -5.43 3.72 -3.69
N LEU A 132 -6.34 4.38 -4.43
CA LEU A 132 -7.55 3.82 -5.00
C LEU A 132 -7.60 3.98 -6.52
N PHE A 133 -7.97 2.90 -7.22
CA PHE A 133 -8.07 2.88 -8.69
C PHE A 133 -9.40 2.28 -9.12
N PHE A 134 -10.15 3.01 -9.92
CA PHE A 134 -11.49 2.63 -10.37
C PHE A 134 -11.64 2.78 -11.87
N GLY A 135 -12.65 2.14 -12.42
CA GLY A 135 -13.10 2.41 -13.79
C GLY A 135 -13.70 3.80 -13.95
N GLU A 136 -13.96 4.19 -15.20
CA GLU A 136 -14.52 5.50 -15.54
C GLU A 136 -15.90 5.72 -14.88
N LEU A 137 -16.16 6.96 -14.46
CA LEU A 137 -17.37 7.34 -13.71
C LEU A 137 -18.64 7.50 -14.58
N ASP A 138 -18.55 7.28 -15.87
CA ASP A 138 -19.73 7.18 -16.76
C ASP A 138 -20.54 5.89 -16.51
N ASP A 139 -19.92 4.84 -15.96
CA ASP A 139 -20.56 3.60 -15.52
C ASP A 139 -21.12 3.72 -14.09
N ALA A 140 -22.40 3.38 -13.92
CA ALA A 140 -23.07 3.39 -12.61
C ALA A 140 -22.45 2.41 -11.60
N ARG A 141 -21.92 1.27 -12.07
CA ARG A 141 -21.24 0.31 -11.20
C ARG A 141 -19.96 0.94 -10.60
N ASN A 142 -19.17 1.64 -11.41
CA ASN A 142 -17.96 2.29 -10.92
C ASN A 142 -18.28 3.39 -9.88
N ARG A 143 -19.34 4.17 -10.07
CA ARG A 143 -19.80 5.12 -9.05
C ARG A 143 -20.18 4.44 -7.74
N TRP A 144 -20.93 3.32 -7.82
CA TRP A 144 -21.29 2.52 -6.65
C TRP A 144 -20.04 1.94 -5.93
N LEU A 145 -19.05 1.47 -6.70
CA LEU A 145 -17.78 0.99 -6.13
C LEU A 145 -17.03 2.11 -5.38
N VAL A 146 -16.90 3.29 -5.99
CA VAL A 146 -16.23 4.45 -5.35
C VAL A 146 -16.94 4.83 -4.06
N GLU A 147 -18.27 5.00 -4.09
CA GLU A 147 -19.05 5.37 -2.89
C GLU A 147 -18.95 4.30 -1.79
N GLY A 148 -19.04 3.04 -2.15
CA GLY A 148 -18.96 1.93 -1.20
C GLY A 148 -17.57 1.80 -0.57
N VAL A 149 -16.50 1.84 -1.36
CA VAL A 149 -15.12 1.75 -0.90
C VAL A 149 -14.79 2.93 0.03
N VAL A 150 -15.05 4.16 -0.40
CA VAL A 150 -14.77 5.37 0.42
C VAL A 150 -15.58 5.34 1.71
N SER A 151 -16.84 4.89 1.68
CA SER A 151 -17.67 4.73 2.87
C SER A 151 -17.13 3.64 3.81
N GLY A 152 -16.61 2.53 3.28
CA GLY A 152 -16.01 1.46 4.08
C GLY A 152 -14.74 1.93 4.81
N ILE A 153 -13.83 2.61 4.09
CA ILE A 153 -12.62 3.20 4.66
C ILE A 153 -12.97 4.20 5.76
N SER A 154 -13.87 5.15 5.46
CA SER A 154 -14.28 6.17 6.43
C SER A 154 -14.99 5.56 7.64
N GLY A 155 -15.90 4.62 7.40
CA GLY A 155 -16.65 3.94 8.46
C GLY A 155 -15.73 3.21 9.44
N TYR A 156 -14.73 2.50 8.92
CA TYR A 156 -13.79 1.77 9.77
C TYR A 156 -12.77 2.71 10.42
N GLY A 157 -12.05 3.51 9.64
CA GLY A 157 -10.97 4.38 10.12
C GLY A 157 -11.47 5.40 11.15
N ASN A 158 -12.60 6.08 10.89
CA ASN A 158 -13.18 7.04 11.81
C ASN A 158 -13.64 6.38 13.12
N SER A 159 -14.21 5.16 13.03
CA SER A 159 -14.73 4.46 14.21
C SER A 159 -13.61 3.87 15.08
N VAL A 160 -12.56 3.30 14.47
CA VAL A 160 -11.39 2.80 15.19
C VAL A 160 -10.54 3.94 15.77
N GLY A 161 -10.72 5.15 15.25
CA GLY A 161 -10.05 6.34 15.72
C GLY A 161 -8.60 6.48 15.22
N VAL A 162 -8.35 6.14 13.96
CA VAL A 162 -7.07 6.34 13.27
C VAL A 162 -7.29 7.28 12.08
N PRO A 163 -6.52 8.38 11.95
CA PRO A 163 -6.76 9.36 10.90
C PRO A 163 -6.38 8.82 9.53
N THR A 164 -7.24 9.05 8.53
CA THR A 164 -6.91 8.82 7.11
C THR A 164 -6.36 10.11 6.51
N ILE A 165 -5.07 10.09 6.16
CA ILE A 165 -4.28 11.31 5.91
C ILE A 165 -4.01 11.59 4.44
N GLY A 166 -4.43 10.72 3.53
CA GLY A 166 -4.18 10.88 2.10
C GLY A 166 -4.50 9.62 1.31
N GLY A 167 -3.92 9.53 0.14
CA GLY A 167 -4.08 8.47 -0.84
C GLY A 167 -4.19 9.06 -2.25
N GLU A 168 -4.11 8.19 -3.25
CA GLU A 168 -4.35 8.53 -4.64
C GLU A 168 -5.76 8.15 -5.05
N LEU A 169 -6.27 8.82 -6.08
CA LEU A 169 -7.50 8.46 -6.76
C LEU A 169 -7.30 8.52 -8.27
N THR A 170 -7.34 7.36 -8.90
CA THR A 170 -7.14 7.22 -10.34
C THR A 170 -8.34 6.55 -10.99
N PHE A 171 -8.74 7.07 -12.15
CA PHE A 171 -9.79 6.50 -12.99
C PHE A 171 -9.21 6.07 -14.33
N ASP A 172 -9.40 4.80 -14.69
CA ASP A 172 -9.09 4.25 -16.00
C ASP A 172 -9.97 3.05 -16.29
N GLN A 173 -10.36 2.90 -17.56
CA GLN A 173 -11.24 1.82 -18.00
C GLN A 173 -10.72 0.42 -17.65
N CYS A 174 -9.41 0.23 -17.48
CA CYS A 174 -8.83 -1.09 -17.15
C CYS A 174 -9.23 -1.60 -15.76
N TYR A 175 -9.68 -0.71 -14.87
CA TYR A 175 -10.13 -1.05 -13.51
C TYR A 175 -11.65 -1.21 -13.38
N GLY A 176 -12.42 -1.11 -14.48
CA GLY A 176 -13.89 -1.04 -14.45
C GLY A 176 -14.58 -2.22 -13.78
N ALA A 177 -14.04 -3.42 -13.88
CA ALA A 177 -14.62 -4.60 -13.25
C ALA A 177 -13.79 -5.13 -12.06
N ASN A 178 -12.55 -4.67 -11.92
CA ASN A 178 -11.66 -5.03 -10.82
C ASN A 178 -10.96 -3.77 -10.28
N PRO A 179 -11.61 -3.03 -9.37
CA PRO A 179 -10.99 -1.86 -8.74
C PRO A 179 -9.80 -2.28 -7.90
N LEU A 180 -8.82 -1.40 -7.75
CA LEU A 180 -7.73 -1.61 -6.82
C LEU A 180 -7.98 -0.77 -5.57
N VAL A 181 -8.00 -1.44 -4.44
CA VAL A 181 -8.15 -0.84 -3.11
C VAL A 181 -6.93 -1.21 -2.30
N ASN A 182 -6.00 -0.27 -2.18
CA ASN A 182 -4.81 -0.47 -1.39
C ASN A 182 -4.90 0.37 -0.13
N VAL A 183 -4.39 -0.15 0.97
CA VAL A 183 -4.36 0.54 2.26
C VAL A 183 -2.93 0.52 2.78
N LEU A 184 -2.42 1.68 3.13
CA LEU A 184 -1.16 1.86 3.82
C LEU A 184 -1.43 2.32 5.24
N ALA A 185 -0.79 1.71 6.23
CA ALA A 185 -0.85 2.14 7.62
C ALA A 185 0.53 2.45 8.18
N VAL A 186 0.58 3.47 9.04
CA VAL A 186 1.77 3.86 9.78
C VAL A 186 1.46 3.89 11.26
N GLY A 187 2.39 3.35 12.06
CA GLY A 187 2.33 3.43 13.51
C GLY A 187 3.68 3.81 14.10
N ALA A 188 3.68 4.16 15.38
CA ALA A 188 4.92 4.45 16.10
C ALA A 188 4.98 3.68 17.43
N LEU A 189 6.21 3.37 17.85
CA LEU A 189 6.48 2.62 19.06
C LEU A 189 7.76 3.15 19.73
N PRO A 190 7.88 3.03 21.07
CA PRO A 190 9.19 3.05 21.67
C PRO A 190 10.00 1.86 21.14
N THR A 191 11.24 2.05 20.72
CA THR A 191 12.05 0.95 20.17
C THR A 191 12.20 -0.23 21.12
N SER A 192 12.07 0.00 22.42
CA SER A 192 12.08 -1.04 23.47
C SER A 192 10.83 -1.93 23.50
N ARG A 193 9.75 -1.54 22.83
CA ARG A 193 8.47 -2.30 22.75
C ARG A 193 8.36 -3.14 21.48
N LEU A 194 9.36 -3.15 20.62
CA LEU A 194 9.33 -3.89 19.37
C LEU A 194 9.03 -5.38 19.64
N ALA A 195 7.96 -5.87 19.02
CA ALA A 195 7.52 -7.25 19.09
C ALA A 195 7.64 -7.93 17.73
N LEU A 196 7.80 -9.25 17.72
CA LEU A 196 7.90 -10.06 16.50
C LEU A 196 6.94 -11.25 16.59
N GLY A 197 6.54 -11.74 15.42
CA GLY A 197 5.68 -12.92 15.30
C GLY A 197 6.44 -14.24 15.45
N VAL A 198 6.99 -14.52 16.63
CA VAL A 198 7.82 -15.70 16.89
C VAL A 198 7.28 -16.52 18.06
N ALA A 199 7.05 -17.81 17.85
CA ALA A 199 6.76 -18.73 18.95
C ALA A 199 8.07 -19.22 19.57
N SER A 200 8.20 -19.09 20.89
CA SER A 200 9.36 -19.60 21.64
C SER A 200 8.94 -20.02 23.06
N GLY A 201 9.79 -20.81 23.70
CA GLY A 201 9.52 -21.34 25.05
C GLY A 201 8.57 -22.54 25.03
N ILE A 202 9.15 -23.75 25.15
CA ILE A 202 8.38 -24.98 25.20
C ILE A 202 7.44 -24.96 26.40
N GLY A 203 6.16 -25.31 26.17
CA GLY A 203 5.09 -25.24 27.16
C GLY A 203 4.38 -23.86 27.22
N ASN A 204 4.83 -22.87 26.47
CA ASN A 204 4.11 -21.60 26.32
C ASN A 204 2.76 -21.81 25.62
N TYR A 205 1.79 -20.98 25.97
CA TYR A 205 0.45 -21.02 25.41
C TYR A 205 0.35 -20.20 24.12
N ALA A 206 -0.37 -20.73 23.15
CA ALA A 206 -0.90 -19.96 22.02
C ALA A 206 -2.32 -19.49 22.40
N VAL A 207 -2.49 -18.20 22.56
CA VAL A 207 -3.74 -17.57 23.01
C VAL A 207 -4.35 -16.80 21.87
N LEU A 208 -5.58 -17.16 21.49
CA LEU A 208 -6.38 -16.42 20.53
C LEU A 208 -7.08 -15.26 21.25
N LEU A 209 -6.83 -14.04 20.78
CA LEU A 209 -7.42 -12.79 21.28
C LEU A 209 -8.44 -12.26 20.28
N GLY A 210 -9.55 -11.72 20.75
CA GLY A 210 -10.51 -10.97 19.94
C GLY A 210 -11.80 -11.70 19.60
N SER A 211 -12.29 -11.54 18.39
CA SER A 211 -13.62 -11.95 17.92
C SER A 211 -13.81 -13.46 17.83
N LEU A 212 -15.07 -13.89 17.72
CA LEU A 212 -15.44 -15.30 17.47
C LEU A 212 -15.10 -15.70 16.05
N THR A 213 -14.70 -16.94 15.86
CA THR A 213 -14.40 -17.54 14.56
C THR A 213 -15.69 -17.98 13.85
N GLY A 214 -15.90 -17.51 12.65
CA GLY A 214 -16.98 -17.88 11.73
C GLY A 214 -16.44 -18.42 10.41
N ARG A 215 -17.32 -18.66 9.43
CA ARG A 215 -16.94 -19.13 8.07
C ARG A 215 -16.51 -18.01 7.13
N ASP A 216 -15.95 -16.92 7.67
CA ASP A 216 -15.51 -15.77 6.87
C ASP A 216 -14.27 -16.15 6.05
N GLY A 217 -14.21 -15.73 4.80
CA GLY A 217 -13.06 -15.90 3.92
C GLY A 217 -12.82 -17.32 3.42
N ILE A 218 -13.52 -18.33 3.94
CA ILE A 218 -13.30 -19.74 3.56
C ILE A 218 -13.67 -19.96 2.10
N GLY A 219 -12.67 -20.32 1.28
CA GLY A 219 -12.81 -20.38 -0.17
C GLY A 219 -12.99 -19.01 -0.84
N GLY A 220 -12.82 -17.92 -0.08
CA GLY A 220 -12.96 -16.53 -0.53
C GLY A 220 -11.68 -15.95 -1.09
N VAL A 221 -10.82 -15.36 -0.26
CA VAL A 221 -9.67 -14.57 -0.73
C VAL A 221 -8.64 -15.42 -1.47
N SER A 222 -8.28 -16.58 -0.96
CA SER A 222 -7.32 -17.49 -1.61
C SER A 222 -7.85 -18.08 -2.92
N VAL A 223 -9.16 -18.34 -3.02
CA VAL A 223 -9.81 -18.82 -4.25
C VAL A 223 -10.13 -17.65 -5.19
N LEU A 224 -10.57 -16.51 -4.66
CA LEU A 224 -10.85 -15.31 -5.45
C LEU A 224 -9.57 -14.67 -6.01
N ALA A 225 -8.50 -14.64 -5.21
CA ALA A 225 -7.21 -14.11 -5.63
C ALA A 225 -6.40 -15.06 -6.54
N SER A 226 -6.90 -16.28 -6.76
CA SER A 226 -6.28 -17.28 -7.65
C SER A 226 -7.13 -17.61 -8.87
N ALA A 227 -8.29 -16.98 -9.04
CA ALA A 227 -9.18 -17.19 -10.17
C ALA A 227 -9.64 -15.84 -10.72
N GLY A 228 -9.24 -15.53 -11.96
CA GLY A 228 -9.77 -14.36 -12.67
C GLY A 228 -11.29 -14.37 -12.74
N PHE A 229 -11.90 -13.20 -12.84
CA PHE A 229 -13.34 -13.05 -13.08
C PHE A 229 -13.68 -13.51 -14.52
N SER A 230 -13.69 -14.82 -14.77
CA SER A 230 -14.05 -15.41 -16.07
C SER A 230 -15.53 -15.73 -16.12
N GLY A 231 -16.29 -15.04 -16.96
CA GLY A 231 -17.66 -15.40 -17.32
C GLY A 231 -18.36 -14.34 -18.13
N GLU A 232 -18.75 -14.69 -19.37
CA GLU A 232 -19.62 -13.89 -20.23
C GLU A 232 -21.10 -13.82 -19.73
N ASP A 233 -21.45 -14.57 -18.69
CA ASP A 233 -22.79 -14.58 -18.12
C ASP A 233 -22.84 -13.79 -16.82
N GLY A 234 -23.16 -12.51 -16.95
CA GLY A 234 -23.70 -11.64 -15.92
C GLY A 234 -22.91 -11.56 -14.61
N ALA A 235 -22.04 -10.56 -14.50
CA ALA A 235 -21.30 -10.21 -13.25
C ALA A 235 -22.19 -10.24 -11.99
N ALA A 236 -23.49 -9.97 -12.10
CA ALA A 236 -24.44 -9.96 -11.00
C ALA A 236 -24.70 -11.35 -10.37
N SER A 237 -24.73 -12.44 -11.14
CA SER A 237 -25.05 -13.77 -10.58
C SER A 237 -23.87 -14.43 -9.85
N ILE A 238 -22.64 -14.09 -10.25
CA ILE A 238 -21.42 -14.59 -9.59
C ILE A 238 -21.16 -13.79 -8.29
N ASP A 239 -21.44 -12.49 -8.31
CA ASP A 239 -21.28 -11.59 -7.16
C ASP A 239 -22.20 -11.99 -6.00
N GLU A 240 -23.47 -12.35 -6.26
CA GLU A 240 -24.41 -12.77 -5.21
C GLU A 240 -24.01 -14.09 -4.54
N ALA A 241 -23.48 -15.05 -5.30
CA ALA A 241 -23.04 -16.33 -4.76
C ALA A 241 -21.75 -16.23 -3.91
N LYS A 242 -20.91 -15.22 -4.14
CA LYS A 242 -19.63 -15.00 -3.46
C LYS A 242 -19.72 -14.04 -2.28
N ARG A 243 -20.78 -13.22 -2.16
CA ARG A 243 -21.00 -12.30 -1.03
C ARG A 243 -20.84 -12.93 0.36
N PRO A 244 -21.34 -14.15 0.64
CA PRO A 244 -21.17 -14.77 1.95
C PRO A 244 -19.72 -15.07 2.33
N SER A 245 -18.79 -15.06 1.36
CA SER A 245 -17.36 -15.31 1.61
C SER A 245 -16.56 -14.03 1.88
N VAL A 246 -17.14 -12.85 1.75
CA VAL A 246 -16.46 -11.60 2.10
C VAL A 246 -16.47 -11.43 3.62
N GLN A 247 -15.31 -11.08 4.15
CA GLN A 247 -15.13 -10.79 5.58
C GLN A 247 -15.95 -9.57 5.99
N VAL A 248 -16.37 -9.54 7.27
CA VAL A 248 -17.10 -8.40 7.86
C VAL A 248 -16.23 -7.79 8.95
N GLY A 249 -15.94 -6.50 8.84
CA GLY A 249 -15.12 -5.78 9.81
C GLY A 249 -15.94 -5.15 10.94
N ASP A 250 -15.44 -5.21 12.17
CA ASP A 250 -15.99 -4.56 13.35
C ASP A 250 -14.94 -3.60 13.96
N PRO A 251 -14.98 -2.29 13.60
CA PRO A 251 -14.02 -1.33 14.12
C PRO A 251 -14.09 -1.10 15.62
N TYR A 252 -15.21 -1.42 16.28
CA TYR A 252 -15.33 -1.36 17.73
C TYR A 252 -14.52 -2.46 18.40
N GLU A 253 -14.64 -3.70 17.91
CA GLU A 253 -13.82 -4.81 18.38
C GLU A 253 -12.34 -4.55 18.11
N GLU A 254 -12.00 -4.06 16.91
CA GLU A 254 -10.63 -3.70 16.54
C GLU A 254 -10.03 -2.66 17.49
N LYS A 255 -10.79 -1.62 17.85
CA LYS A 255 -10.33 -0.58 18.78
C LYS A 255 -9.97 -1.17 20.14
N ARG A 256 -10.79 -2.05 20.68
CA ARG A 256 -10.54 -2.73 21.97
C ARG A 256 -9.32 -3.65 21.86
N LEU A 257 -9.21 -4.37 20.76
CA LEU A 257 -8.09 -5.27 20.49
C LEU A 257 -6.75 -4.53 20.41
N ILE A 258 -6.71 -3.38 19.71
CA ILE A 258 -5.53 -2.49 19.68
C ILE A 258 -5.09 -2.12 21.10
N GLU A 259 -6.01 -1.62 21.94
CA GLU A 259 -5.65 -1.16 23.28
C GLU A 259 -5.21 -2.32 24.18
N ALA A 260 -5.89 -3.47 24.11
CA ALA A 260 -5.51 -4.67 24.85
C ALA A 260 -4.10 -5.17 24.44
N CYS A 261 -3.84 -5.33 23.14
CA CYS A 261 -2.56 -5.82 22.66
C CYS A 261 -1.40 -4.88 23.02
N LEU A 262 -1.58 -3.57 22.85
CA LEU A 262 -0.55 -2.60 23.21
C LEU A 262 -0.26 -2.59 24.71
N GLU A 263 -1.29 -2.72 25.56
CA GLU A 263 -1.10 -2.82 27.02
C GLU A 263 -0.41 -4.12 27.42
N LEU A 264 -0.74 -5.24 26.78
CA LEU A 264 -0.05 -6.53 27.00
C LEU A 264 1.45 -6.43 26.65
N LEU A 265 1.78 -5.76 25.55
CA LEU A 265 3.15 -5.54 25.11
C LEU A 265 3.90 -4.55 26.02
N ASP A 266 3.26 -3.49 26.48
CA ASP A 266 3.85 -2.53 27.44
C ASP A 266 4.23 -3.20 28.77
N HIS A 267 3.45 -4.18 29.21
CA HIS A 267 3.74 -4.95 30.41
C HIS A 267 4.74 -6.10 30.20
N GLY A 268 5.10 -6.42 28.94
CA GLY A 268 5.97 -7.56 28.61
C GLY A 268 5.35 -8.93 28.91
N TYR A 269 4.02 -9.03 28.85
CA TYR A 269 3.31 -10.29 29.11
C TYR A 269 3.30 -11.25 27.92
N VAL A 270 3.67 -10.77 26.74
CA VAL A 270 3.64 -11.50 25.47
C VAL A 270 5.07 -11.76 24.99
N VAL A 271 5.34 -13.00 24.58
CA VAL A 271 6.63 -13.45 24.03
C VAL A 271 6.70 -13.18 22.52
N GLY A 272 5.58 -13.38 21.82
CA GLY A 272 5.41 -13.11 20.40
C GLY A 272 3.94 -12.90 20.10
N ILE A 273 3.65 -12.10 19.06
CA ILE A 273 2.29 -11.79 18.67
C ILE A 273 2.21 -11.66 17.14
N GLN A 274 1.13 -12.19 16.56
CA GLN A 274 0.85 -12.10 15.13
C GLN A 274 -0.66 -11.93 14.91
N ASP A 275 -1.04 -11.21 13.88
CA ASP A 275 -2.42 -11.09 13.45
C ASP A 275 -2.94 -12.39 12.79
N LEU A 276 -4.25 -12.49 12.68
CA LEU A 276 -4.93 -13.48 11.86
C LEU A 276 -5.51 -12.75 10.64
N GLY A 277 -4.69 -12.60 9.63
CA GLY A 277 -5.07 -12.06 8.33
C GLY A 277 -5.51 -13.15 7.35
N GLY A 278 -4.96 -13.16 6.15
CA GLY A 278 -5.17 -14.22 5.16
C GLY A 278 -4.78 -15.60 5.69
N ALA A 279 -5.55 -16.62 5.36
CA ALA A 279 -5.45 -18.00 5.86
C ALA A 279 -5.71 -18.17 7.37
N GLY A 280 -5.96 -17.12 8.13
CA GLY A 280 -6.43 -17.20 9.52
C GLY A 280 -5.48 -17.90 10.49
N LEU A 281 -6.02 -18.83 11.31
CA LEU A 281 -5.27 -19.47 12.38
C LEU A 281 -4.11 -20.35 11.88
N ILE A 282 -4.24 -20.96 10.70
CA ILE A 282 -3.15 -21.79 10.14
C ILE A 282 -1.93 -20.94 9.80
N CYS A 283 -2.10 -19.74 9.23
CA CYS A 283 -1.02 -18.82 8.93
C CYS A 283 -0.30 -18.42 10.22
N ALA A 284 -1.02 -17.83 11.19
CA ALA A 284 -0.43 -17.34 12.43
C ALA A 284 0.30 -18.44 13.23
N THR A 285 -0.24 -19.67 13.27
CA THR A 285 0.37 -20.78 14.01
C THR A 285 1.58 -21.40 13.29
N SER A 286 1.50 -21.58 11.96
CA SER A 286 2.61 -22.16 11.20
C SER A 286 3.80 -21.22 11.08
N GLU A 287 3.57 -19.94 10.79
CA GLU A 287 4.63 -18.96 10.64
C GLU A 287 5.36 -18.68 11.95
N THR A 288 4.62 -18.46 13.05
CA THR A 288 5.25 -18.24 14.36
C THR A 288 6.05 -19.42 14.83
N ALA A 289 5.55 -20.67 14.62
CA ALA A 289 6.26 -21.89 14.94
C ALA A 289 7.50 -22.08 14.06
N ALA A 290 7.40 -21.84 12.75
CA ALA A 290 8.51 -21.95 11.81
C ALA A 290 9.63 -20.97 12.16
N LYS A 291 9.30 -19.68 12.38
CA LYS A 291 10.26 -18.64 12.81
C LYS A 291 10.94 -18.99 14.13
N GLY A 292 10.19 -19.59 15.06
CA GLY A 292 10.72 -20.03 16.36
C GLY A 292 11.52 -21.33 16.33
N GLY A 293 11.47 -22.08 15.23
CA GLY A 293 12.08 -23.42 15.11
C GLY A 293 11.46 -24.44 16.07
N VAL A 294 10.19 -24.27 16.44
CA VAL A 294 9.45 -25.08 17.40
C VAL A 294 8.26 -25.76 16.75
N GLY A 295 7.63 -26.73 17.43
CA GLY A 295 6.32 -27.24 17.06
C GLY A 295 5.20 -26.49 17.77
N MET A 296 3.96 -26.72 17.30
CA MET A 296 2.76 -26.17 17.93
C MET A 296 1.61 -27.20 17.84
N ASP A 297 0.99 -27.47 18.96
CA ASP A 297 -0.24 -28.27 19.04
C ASP A 297 -1.42 -27.30 19.19
N VAL A 298 -2.42 -27.38 18.29
CA VAL A 298 -3.61 -26.54 18.26
C VAL A 298 -4.85 -27.37 18.47
N ASP A 299 -5.64 -27.03 19.48
CA ASP A 299 -6.94 -27.66 19.76
C ASP A 299 -8.07 -26.85 19.07
N VAL A 300 -8.61 -27.41 18.00
CA VAL A 300 -9.71 -26.73 17.26
C VAL A 300 -11.02 -26.70 18.05
N THR A 301 -11.19 -27.55 19.06
CA THR A 301 -12.39 -27.53 19.91
C THR A 301 -12.35 -26.43 20.97
N ALA A 302 -11.16 -25.90 21.27
CA ALA A 302 -10.98 -24.77 22.18
C ALA A 302 -11.23 -23.41 21.48
N VAL A 303 -11.20 -23.37 20.15
CA VAL A 303 -11.42 -22.12 19.39
C VAL A 303 -12.85 -21.62 19.57
N PRO A 304 -13.06 -20.36 20.02
CA PRO A 304 -14.40 -19.82 20.21
C PRO A 304 -15.10 -19.58 18.86
N LEU A 305 -16.20 -20.28 18.65
CA LEU A 305 -16.92 -20.27 17.37
C LEU A 305 -18.18 -19.37 17.43
N ARG A 306 -18.41 -18.62 16.36
CA ARG A 306 -19.66 -17.88 16.09
C ARG A 306 -20.74 -18.79 15.50
N GLU A 307 -20.32 -19.82 14.79
CA GLU A 307 -21.20 -20.73 14.05
C GLU A 307 -21.02 -22.18 14.54
N LEU A 308 -22.14 -22.91 14.67
CA LEU A 308 -22.11 -24.30 15.06
C LEU A 308 -21.72 -25.21 13.88
N GLY A 309 -21.05 -26.32 14.19
CA GLY A 309 -20.76 -27.39 13.25
C GLY A 309 -19.66 -27.05 12.23
N MET A 310 -18.78 -26.09 12.55
CA MET A 310 -17.58 -25.86 11.76
C MET A 310 -16.67 -27.08 11.77
N GLN A 311 -16.16 -27.44 10.60
CA GLN A 311 -15.19 -28.52 10.46
C GLN A 311 -13.78 -28.05 10.86
N PRO A 312 -12.86 -28.92 11.26
CA PRO A 312 -11.50 -28.54 11.66
C PRO A 312 -10.77 -27.67 10.63
N PHE A 313 -10.92 -27.95 9.33
CA PHE A 313 -10.30 -27.13 8.29
C PHE A 313 -10.91 -25.73 8.22
N GLU A 314 -12.25 -25.59 8.41
CA GLU A 314 -12.92 -24.32 8.43
C GLU A 314 -12.45 -23.45 9.61
N VAL A 315 -12.23 -24.06 10.77
CA VAL A 315 -11.71 -23.39 11.97
C VAL A 315 -10.29 -22.86 11.73
N MET A 316 -9.43 -23.67 11.13
CA MET A 316 -8.02 -23.33 10.89
C MET A 316 -7.85 -22.28 9.79
N THR A 317 -8.69 -22.31 8.74
CA THR A 317 -8.55 -21.43 7.57
C THR A 317 -9.53 -20.26 7.55
N SER A 318 -10.32 -20.09 8.60
CA SER A 318 -11.24 -18.94 8.73
C SER A 318 -10.46 -17.63 8.79
N GLU A 319 -10.91 -16.65 8.00
CA GLU A 319 -10.35 -15.29 7.94
C GLU A 319 -11.23 -14.28 8.70
N SER A 320 -11.98 -14.74 9.72
CA SER A 320 -12.74 -13.82 10.61
C SER A 320 -11.80 -12.73 11.13
N GLN A 321 -12.26 -11.51 11.07
CA GLN A 321 -11.48 -10.31 11.39
C GLN A 321 -11.34 -10.09 12.91
N GLU A 322 -10.57 -9.11 13.30
CA GLU A 322 -10.35 -8.66 14.68
C GLU A 322 -9.86 -9.79 15.60
N ARG A 323 -8.86 -10.56 15.12
CA ARG A 323 -8.24 -11.64 15.89
C ARG A 323 -6.72 -11.56 15.86
N MET A 324 -6.08 -11.88 16.99
CA MET A 324 -4.63 -11.97 17.16
C MET A 324 -4.23 -13.29 17.82
N LEU A 325 -3.05 -13.80 17.48
CA LEU A 325 -2.42 -14.91 18.18
C LEU A 325 -1.27 -14.37 19.05
N ALA A 326 -1.37 -14.54 20.37
CA ALA A 326 -0.31 -14.18 21.31
C ALA A 326 0.34 -15.45 21.88
N ILE A 327 1.67 -15.47 21.91
CA ILE A 327 2.45 -16.50 22.61
C ILE A 327 2.79 -15.97 23.99
N ILE A 328 2.35 -16.65 25.03
CA ILE A 328 2.51 -16.22 26.42
C ILE A 328 3.07 -17.34 27.30
N THR A 329 3.77 -16.96 28.36
CA THR A 329 4.16 -17.98 29.37
C THR A 329 2.97 -18.36 30.23
N PRO A 330 2.92 -19.59 30.77
CA PRO A 330 1.83 -20.02 31.66
C PRO A 330 1.64 -19.11 32.88
N GLU A 331 2.72 -18.52 33.40
CA GLU A 331 2.70 -17.62 34.56
C GLU A 331 1.97 -16.31 34.25
N ASN A 332 2.01 -15.84 32.99
CA ASN A 332 1.41 -14.59 32.55
C ASN A 332 -0.10 -14.74 32.22
N LEU A 333 -0.65 -15.96 32.12
CA LEU A 333 -2.03 -16.17 31.68
C LEU A 333 -3.06 -15.38 32.53
N ALA A 334 -2.90 -15.35 33.84
CA ALA A 334 -3.81 -14.60 34.71
C ALA A 334 -3.73 -13.08 34.47
N ALA A 335 -2.53 -12.56 34.22
CA ALA A 335 -2.33 -11.15 33.92
C ALA A 335 -2.87 -10.76 32.53
N VAL A 336 -2.66 -11.65 31.54
CA VAL A 336 -3.23 -11.49 30.19
C VAL A 336 -4.74 -11.44 30.24
N ASN A 337 -5.38 -12.39 30.94
CA ASN A 337 -6.82 -12.40 31.10
C ASN A 337 -7.33 -11.12 31.78
N ALA A 338 -6.64 -10.62 32.81
CA ALA A 338 -7.03 -9.39 33.50
C ALA A 338 -6.99 -8.13 32.60
N VAL A 339 -5.98 -8.03 31.70
CA VAL A 339 -5.91 -6.95 30.70
C VAL A 339 -7.03 -7.13 29.67
N CYS A 340 -7.24 -8.34 29.18
CA CYS A 340 -8.29 -8.63 28.20
C CYS A 340 -9.69 -8.35 28.79
N ASP A 341 -9.95 -8.76 30.03
CA ASP A 341 -11.21 -8.45 30.73
C ASP A 341 -11.44 -6.93 30.88
N LYS A 342 -10.39 -6.16 31.18
CA LYS A 342 -10.45 -4.69 31.27
C LYS A 342 -10.93 -4.07 29.96
N TRP A 343 -10.45 -4.58 28.83
CA TRP A 343 -10.78 -4.07 27.49
C TRP A 343 -11.99 -4.80 26.86
N GLU A 344 -12.59 -5.75 27.60
CA GLU A 344 -13.69 -6.59 27.11
C GLU A 344 -13.30 -7.38 25.85
N VAL A 345 -12.03 -7.79 25.74
CA VAL A 345 -11.47 -8.63 24.66
C VAL A 345 -11.47 -10.08 25.16
N ARG A 346 -11.93 -11.01 24.32
CA ARG A 346 -11.83 -12.42 24.63
C ARG A 346 -10.39 -12.89 24.52
N ALA A 347 -9.94 -13.72 25.46
CA ALA A 347 -8.67 -14.43 25.42
C ALA A 347 -8.91 -15.93 25.66
N THR A 348 -8.44 -16.78 24.76
CA THR A 348 -8.68 -18.21 24.84
C THR A 348 -7.39 -18.96 24.49
N VAL A 349 -6.93 -19.86 25.37
CA VAL A 349 -5.83 -20.77 25.06
C VAL A 349 -6.32 -21.77 24.00
N VAL A 350 -5.72 -21.73 22.83
CA VAL A 350 -6.07 -22.61 21.69
C VAL A 350 -4.94 -23.55 21.31
N GLY A 351 -3.75 -23.40 21.92
CA GLY A 351 -2.62 -24.26 21.58
C GLY A 351 -1.47 -24.14 22.57
N HIS A 352 -0.45 -24.97 22.32
CA HIS A 352 0.80 -25.01 23.09
C HIS A 352 2.00 -25.10 22.18
N VAL A 353 3.06 -24.37 22.54
CA VAL A 353 4.38 -24.52 21.93
C VAL A 353 5.02 -25.82 22.42
N VAL A 354 5.42 -26.68 21.49
CA VAL A 354 5.96 -28.01 21.78
C VAL A 354 7.36 -28.19 21.19
N GLU A 355 8.09 -29.21 21.75
CA GLU A 355 9.41 -29.57 21.22
C GLU A 355 9.35 -29.96 19.75
N PRO A 356 10.36 -29.57 18.93
CA PRO A 356 10.50 -30.06 17.57
C PRO A 356 10.65 -31.59 17.59
N ALA A 357 9.94 -32.28 16.71
CA ALA A 357 10.00 -33.71 16.55
C ALA A 357 11.38 -34.15 16.02
N LEU A 358 11.94 -35.25 16.57
CA LEU A 358 13.14 -35.87 16.06
C LEU A 358 12.77 -36.79 14.88
N MET A 359 13.25 -36.46 13.69
CA MET A 359 13.00 -37.24 12.48
C MET A 359 13.95 -38.45 12.37
N PRO A 360 13.61 -39.47 11.55
CA PRO A 360 14.44 -40.67 11.38
C PRO A 360 15.87 -40.38 10.86
N ASP A 361 16.08 -39.31 10.16
CA ASP A 361 17.38 -38.85 9.66
C ASP A 361 18.21 -38.07 10.71
N GLY A 362 17.66 -37.86 11.90
CA GLY A 362 18.28 -37.13 13.01
C GLY A 362 18.05 -35.63 12.99
N SER A 363 17.33 -35.07 12.01
CA SER A 363 16.92 -33.68 12.00
C SER A 363 15.83 -33.41 13.05
N ARG A 364 15.70 -32.14 13.48
CA ARG A 364 14.59 -31.68 14.32
C ARG A 364 13.67 -30.80 13.49
N VAL A 365 12.37 -31.12 13.46
CA VAL A 365 11.35 -30.45 12.66
C VAL A 365 10.22 -29.98 13.57
N GLY A 366 9.91 -28.68 13.52
CA GLY A 366 8.73 -28.11 14.17
C GLY A 366 7.46 -28.62 13.49
N LEU A 367 6.69 -29.45 14.16
CA LEU A 367 5.42 -29.94 13.64
C LEU A 367 4.27 -29.09 14.14
N LEU A 368 3.39 -28.68 13.22
CA LEU A 368 2.08 -28.16 13.56
C LEU A 368 1.10 -29.34 13.59
N ARG A 369 0.46 -29.56 14.75
CA ARG A 369 -0.57 -30.60 14.97
C ARG A 369 -1.89 -29.93 15.25
N VAL A 370 -2.89 -30.29 14.48
CA VAL A 370 -4.30 -29.96 14.73
C VAL A 370 -4.96 -31.11 15.49
N ARG A 371 -5.55 -30.78 16.62
CA ARG A 371 -6.11 -31.81 17.56
C ARG A 371 -7.59 -31.56 17.84
N GLU A 372 -8.29 -32.65 18.21
CA GLU A 372 -9.63 -32.63 18.81
C GLU A 372 -9.53 -32.77 20.33
N GLY A 373 -9.29 -31.65 21.03
CA GLY A 373 -8.91 -31.64 22.44
C GLY A 373 -7.40 -31.66 22.66
N PHE A 374 -6.90 -30.95 23.69
CA PHE A 374 -5.45 -30.83 23.96
C PHE A 374 -4.73 -32.19 24.09
N ASP A 375 -5.36 -33.16 24.71
CA ASP A 375 -4.85 -34.55 24.85
C ASP A 375 -5.54 -35.53 23.88
N GLY A 376 -6.31 -34.99 22.92
CA GLY A 376 -7.15 -35.77 22.03
C GLY A 376 -6.45 -36.24 20.75
N GLU A 377 -7.25 -36.70 19.80
CA GLU A 377 -6.79 -37.22 18.50
C GLU A 377 -6.09 -36.15 17.68
N VAL A 378 -5.00 -36.53 17.00
CA VAL A 378 -4.34 -35.71 16.00
C VAL A 378 -5.11 -35.82 14.69
N LEU A 379 -5.78 -34.76 14.27
CA LEU A 379 -6.56 -34.72 13.05
C LEU A 379 -5.70 -34.42 11.79
N GLY A 380 -4.58 -33.73 11.98
CA GLY A 380 -3.61 -33.41 10.94
C GLY A 380 -2.26 -33.05 11.55
N GLU A 381 -1.18 -33.40 10.85
CA GLU A 381 0.19 -33.13 11.27
C GLU A 381 1.04 -32.77 10.06
N VAL A 382 1.64 -31.59 10.09
CA VAL A 382 2.46 -31.06 8.98
C VAL A 382 3.69 -30.32 9.54
N PRO A 383 4.84 -30.33 8.83
CA PRO A 383 5.96 -29.47 9.18
C PRO A 383 5.55 -27.99 9.06
N ALA A 384 5.73 -27.19 10.10
CA ALA A 384 5.34 -25.77 10.09
C ALA A 384 6.08 -24.99 9.00
N SER A 385 7.38 -25.24 8.79
CA SER A 385 8.18 -24.59 7.75
C SER A 385 7.68 -24.87 6.33
N SER A 386 7.11 -26.06 6.08
CA SER A 386 6.60 -26.43 4.76
C SER A 386 5.37 -25.63 4.34
N LEU A 387 4.64 -25.06 5.29
CA LEU A 387 3.51 -24.17 5.03
C LEU A 387 3.95 -22.70 4.82
N ALA A 388 5.06 -22.29 5.46
CA ALA A 388 5.55 -20.92 5.47
C ALA A 388 6.70 -20.70 4.46
N ASP A 389 7.93 -21.01 4.85
CA ASP A 389 9.13 -20.64 4.10
C ASP A 389 9.44 -21.55 2.92
N GLU A 390 9.01 -22.80 2.97
CA GLU A 390 9.32 -23.87 2.02
C GLU A 390 8.21 -24.09 0.98
N ALA A 391 7.27 -23.15 0.85
CA ALA A 391 6.24 -23.19 -0.19
C ALA A 391 6.88 -23.21 -1.60
N PRO A 392 6.23 -23.81 -2.62
CA PRO A 392 6.74 -23.85 -3.98
C PRO A 392 7.05 -22.48 -4.54
N LEU A 393 8.10 -22.37 -5.35
CA LEU A 393 8.49 -21.14 -6.05
C LEU A 393 8.46 -21.39 -7.56
N TYR A 394 7.76 -20.54 -8.29
CA TYR A 394 7.62 -20.65 -9.74
C TYR A 394 8.43 -19.57 -10.46
N ASP A 395 9.39 -19.98 -11.29
CA ASP A 395 10.01 -19.09 -12.28
C ASP A 395 9.15 -19.12 -13.55
N ARG A 396 8.09 -18.29 -13.54
CA ARG A 396 7.15 -18.26 -14.66
C ARG A 396 7.78 -17.64 -15.90
N PRO A 397 7.38 -18.10 -17.13
CA PRO A 397 7.87 -17.51 -18.39
C PRO A 397 7.61 -16.01 -18.47
N ARG A 398 8.56 -15.28 -19.06
CA ARG A 398 8.51 -13.83 -19.27
C ARG A 398 8.66 -13.51 -20.74
N ARG A 399 7.81 -12.64 -21.25
CA ARG A 399 7.87 -12.20 -22.65
C ARG A 399 7.43 -10.74 -22.76
N ARG A 400 8.28 -9.91 -23.37
CA ARG A 400 7.92 -8.53 -23.68
C ARG A 400 6.68 -8.50 -24.60
N PRO A 401 5.68 -7.62 -24.36
CA PRO A 401 4.50 -7.48 -25.21
C PRO A 401 4.89 -7.22 -26.68
N ARG A 402 4.24 -7.90 -27.61
CA ARG A 402 4.61 -7.88 -29.04
C ARG A 402 4.29 -6.54 -29.72
N ASP A 403 3.29 -5.86 -29.26
CA ASP A 403 2.77 -4.59 -29.76
C ASP A 403 3.41 -3.36 -29.12
N LEU A 404 4.24 -3.57 -28.10
CA LEU A 404 4.85 -2.48 -27.32
C LEU A 404 5.67 -1.51 -28.20
N ASP A 405 6.43 -2.02 -29.19
CA ASP A 405 7.20 -1.15 -30.07
C ASP A 405 6.30 -0.25 -30.94
N ALA A 406 5.14 -0.75 -31.34
CA ALA A 406 4.16 0.04 -32.09
C ALA A 406 3.50 1.11 -31.18
N ILE A 407 3.21 0.75 -29.92
CA ILE A 407 2.69 1.67 -28.91
C ILE A 407 3.70 2.78 -28.61
N LEU A 408 4.97 2.46 -28.42
CA LEU A 408 6.03 3.44 -28.18
C LEU A 408 6.29 4.35 -29.37
N ALA A 409 6.08 3.87 -30.60
CA ALA A 409 6.21 4.66 -31.82
C ALA A 409 5.06 5.65 -32.05
N ASP A 410 3.91 5.48 -31.39
CA ASP A 410 2.79 6.40 -31.41
C ASP A 410 3.01 7.52 -30.38
N ASP A 411 4.07 8.30 -30.54
CA ASP A 411 4.52 9.31 -29.57
C ASP A 411 3.76 10.65 -29.74
N PRO A 412 2.96 11.06 -28.75
CA PRO A 412 2.23 12.33 -28.81
C PRO A 412 3.15 13.57 -28.85
N SER A 413 4.44 13.40 -28.53
CA SER A 413 5.44 14.49 -28.59
C SER A 413 5.87 14.81 -30.02
N ASP A 414 5.67 13.89 -30.97
CA ASP A 414 6.07 14.05 -32.37
C ASP A 414 4.98 14.75 -33.21
N ASP A 415 3.77 14.94 -32.65
CA ASP A 415 2.66 15.61 -33.35
C ASP A 415 2.70 17.11 -33.13
N GLU A 416 2.21 17.89 -34.13
CA GLU A 416 1.83 19.28 -33.84
C GLU A 416 0.68 19.28 -32.83
N PRO A 417 0.79 20.07 -31.73
CA PRO A 417 -0.24 20.07 -30.70
C PRO A 417 -1.58 20.57 -31.28
N VAL A 418 -2.55 19.67 -31.34
CA VAL A 418 -3.92 20.01 -31.76
C VAL A 418 -4.73 20.35 -30.54
N GLY A 419 -5.32 21.54 -30.46
CA GLY A 419 -6.24 21.95 -29.41
C GLY A 419 -5.78 23.18 -28.63
N ASP A 420 -6.69 23.68 -27.80
CA ASP A 420 -6.45 24.86 -26.98
C ASP A 420 -5.86 24.42 -25.63
N PRO A 421 -4.64 24.85 -25.25
CA PRO A 421 -4.07 24.57 -23.94
C PRO A 421 -4.95 25.01 -22.77
N HIS A 422 -5.78 26.01 -22.97
CA HIS A 422 -6.75 26.49 -22.00
C HIS A 422 -7.80 25.40 -21.68
N ASP A 423 -8.40 24.78 -22.70
CA ASP A 423 -9.39 23.71 -22.55
C ASP A 423 -8.75 22.44 -22.00
N ASP A 424 -7.51 22.16 -22.39
CA ASP A 424 -6.74 21.03 -21.88
C ASP A 424 -6.50 21.16 -20.38
N LEU A 425 -6.01 22.31 -19.93
CA LEU A 425 -5.77 22.56 -18.50
C LEU A 425 -7.09 22.46 -17.71
N ALA A 426 -8.16 23.11 -18.17
CA ALA A 426 -9.45 23.07 -17.49
C ALA A 426 -9.97 21.63 -17.31
N GLY A 427 -9.69 20.77 -18.30
CA GLY A 427 -10.09 19.36 -18.25
C GLY A 427 -9.20 18.45 -17.41
N LEU A 428 -7.99 18.88 -17.06
CA LEU A 428 -7.07 18.13 -16.19
C LEU A 428 -7.25 18.46 -14.71
N LEU A 429 -7.92 19.58 -14.39
CA LEU A 429 -8.10 20.04 -13.02
C LEU A 429 -9.27 19.32 -12.34
N VAL A 430 -8.93 18.36 -11.48
CA VAL A 430 -9.89 17.62 -10.65
C VAL A 430 -9.42 17.64 -9.20
N ASP A 431 -10.32 18.02 -8.28
CA ASP A 431 -10.08 17.93 -6.85
C ASP A 431 -10.68 16.66 -6.29
N THR A 432 -9.86 15.87 -5.60
CA THR A 432 -10.27 14.63 -4.95
C THR A 432 -10.81 14.85 -3.52
N ALA A 433 -11.00 16.08 -3.11
CA ALA A 433 -11.42 16.46 -1.76
C ALA A 433 -12.79 15.84 -1.35
N TRP A 434 -13.64 15.45 -2.31
CA TRP A 434 -14.86 14.69 -2.00
C TRP A 434 -14.55 13.42 -1.22
N VAL A 435 -13.47 12.72 -1.55
CA VAL A 435 -13.02 11.51 -0.84
C VAL A 435 -12.54 11.88 0.56
N SER A 436 -11.55 12.77 0.66
CA SER A 436 -10.91 13.10 1.93
C SER A 436 -11.82 13.81 2.94
N ARG A 437 -12.91 14.47 2.49
CA ARG A 437 -13.92 15.07 3.38
C ARG A 437 -14.73 14.04 4.17
N GLN A 438 -14.73 12.78 3.79
CA GLN A 438 -15.40 11.69 4.49
C GLN A 438 -14.52 11.08 5.58
N TYR A 439 -13.25 11.41 5.58
CA TYR A 439 -12.24 10.90 6.51
C TYR A 439 -11.96 11.89 7.63
N ASP A 440 -11.86 11.41 8.86
CA ASP A 440 -11.23 12.20 9.91
C ASP A 440 -9.71 12.12 9.74
N SER A 441 -9.11 13.23 9.35
CA SER A 441 -7.67 13.33 9.15
C SER A 441 -6.93 13.97 10.33
N GLN A 442 -7.64 14.32 11.43
CA GLN A 442 -7.09 15.08 12.55
C GLN A 442 -7.07 14.34 13.88
N LEU A 443 -7.46 13.08 13.90
CA LEU A 443 -7.39 12.26 15.11
C LEU A 443 -5.98 12.28 15.72
N PHE A 444 -5.87 12.24 17.05
CA PHE A 444 -4.64 12.48 17.82
C PHE A 444 -4.05 13.90 17.72
N LEU A 445 -4.56 14.77 16.85
CA LEU A 445 -4.06 16.13 16.61
C LEU A 445 -2.58 16.19 16.19
N ASN A 446 -2.09 15.14 15.55
CA ASN A 446 -0.71 15.03 15.08
C ASN A 446 -0.52 15.51 13.64
N THR A 447 -1.58 15.60 12.85
CA THR A 447 -1.53 15.96 11.43
C THR A 447 -1.15 17.44 11.27
N VAL A 448 -0.01 17.69 10.64
CA VAL A 448 0.51 19.02 10.29
C VAL A 448 0.18 19.38 8.84
N VAL A 449 0.36 18.41 7.95
CA VAL A 449 -0.06 18.48 6.54
C VAL A 449 -1.00 17.31 6.29
N GLY A 450 -2.24 17.59 5.94
CA GLY A 450 -3.29 16.60 5.69
C GLY A 450 -3.46 16.27 4.21
N PRO A 451 -4.59 15.62 3.85
CA PRO A 451 -4.88 15.18 2.48
C PRO A 451 -4.88 16.31 1.46
N GLY A 452 -4.60 15.96 0.20
CA GLY A 452 -4.64 16.88 -0.95
C GLY A 452 -3.42 17.80 -1.04
N ARG A 453 -2.28 17.36 -0.51
CA ARG A 453 -0.96 17.98 -0.64
C ARG A 453 0.03 16.94 -1.13
N ASP A 454 1.27 17.36 -1.41
CA ASP A 454 2.32 16.50 -1.96
C ASP A 454 2.57 15.26 -1.07
N ALA A 455 2.76 15.45 0.22
CA ALA A 455 2.83 14.37 1.20
C ALA A 455 2.07 14.75 2.46
N ALA A 456 1.60 13.76 3.20
CA ALA A 456 1.10 13.95 4.56
C ALA A 456 2.28 14.05 5.54
N LEU A 457 2.17 14.96 6.52
CA LEU A 457 3.16 15.14 7.57
C LEU A 457 2.50 15.13 8.95
N LEU A 458 2.99 14.28 9.85
CA LEU A 458 2.50 14.14 11.21
C LEU A 458 3.63 14.30 12.22
N ARG A 459 3.28 14.79 13.42
CA ARG A 459 4.20 14.77 14.57
C ARG A 459 4.42 13.35 15.05
N LEU A 460 5.65 13.01 15.45
CA LEU A 460 5.94 11.79 16.20
C LEU A 460 5.56 12.00 17.67
N ALA A 461 4.26 11.91 17.95
CA ALA A 461 3.70 12.06 19.27
C ALA A 461 2.53 11.08 19.47
N GLY A 462 2.38 10.54 20.66
CA GLY A 462 1.30 9.62 21.01
C GLY A 462 1.47 9.01 22.39
N PRO A 463 0.45 8.33 22.90
CA PRO A 463 0.53 7.62 24.18
C PRO A 463 1.68 6.62 24.21
N GLY A 464 2.50 6.69 25.25
CA GLY A 464 3.63 5.78 25.47
C GLY A 464 4.88 6.08 24.63
N LEU A 465 4.87 7.09 23.74
CA LEU A 465 6.05 7.51 23.00
C LEU A 465 6.96 8.45 23.82
N PRO A 466 8.29 8.39 23.65
CA PRO A 466 9.20 9.40 24.16
C PRO A 466 8.88 10.79 23.60
N PRO A 467 9.15 11.88 24.34
CA PRO A 467 9.03 13.24 23.81
C PRO A 467 9.94 13.44 22.59
N SER A 468 9.39 13.97 21.50
CA SER A 468 10.14 14.26 20.28
C SER A 468 9.68 15.57 19.63
N ARG A 469 10.59 16.20 18.88
CA ARG A 469 10.29 17.29 17.95
C ARG A 469 10.31 16.84 16.50
N ARG A 470 10.43 15.54 16.26
CA ARG A 470 10.44 14.96 14.92
C ARG A 470 9.04 14.81 14.38
N GLY A 471 8.95 14.70 13.07
CA GLY A 471 7.75 14.27 12.36
C GLY A 471 8.09 13.14 11.39
N PHE A 472 7.07 12.40 10.98
CA PHE A 472 7.15 11.50 9.85
C PHE A 472 6.24 11.98 8.73
N ALA A 473 6.68 11.78 7.49
CA ALA A 473 5.90 12.09 6.30
C ALA A 473 5.70 10.83 5.46
N VAL A 474 4.55 10.76 4.79
CA VAL A 474 4.17 9.63 3.94
C VAL A 474 3.57 10.14 2.64
N SER A 475 3.95 9.53 1.52
CA SER A 475 3.24 9.61 0.24
C SER A 475 2.93 8.22 -0.30
N THR A 476 1.94 8.14 -1.19
CA THR A 476 1.66 6.97 -2.02
C THR A 476 1.60 7.42 -3.46
N ASP A 477 2.34 6.74 -4.32
CA ASP A 477 2.55 7.15 -5.69
C ASP A 477 2.43 5.95 -6.63
N SER A 478 1.79 6.13 -7.79
CA SER A 478 1.70 5.13 -8.85
C SER A 478 1.40 5.79 -10.20
N ASN A 479 1.96 5.27 -11.27
CA ASN A 479 1.63 5.74 -12.61
C ASN A 479 1.47 4.56 -13.58
N PRO A 480 0.28 3.93 -13.62
CA PRO A 480 0.01 2.78 -14.48
C PRO A 480 0.16 3.09 -15.96
N ARG A 481 -0.13 4.33 -16.39
CA ARG A 481 0.05 4.76 -17.79
C ARG A 481 1.51 4.72 -18.22
N TRP A 482 2.42 5.14 -17.35
CA TRP A 482 3.86 5.03 -17.58
C TRP A 482 4.31 3.56 -17.56
N CYS A 483 3.81 2.77 -16.59
CA CYS A 483 4.18 1.37 -16.46
C CYS A 483 3.71 0.51 -17.64
N ALA A 484 2.62 0.88 -18.31
CA ALA A 484 2.17 0.24 -19.54
C ALA A 484 3.16 0.47 -20.71
N LEU A 485 3.93 1.56 -20.71
CA LEU A 485 4.92 1.90 -21.74
C LEU A 485 6.31 1.34 -21.44
N ASP A 486 6.80 1.56 -20.23
CA ASP A 486 8.12 1.09 -19.79
C ASP A 486 8.08 0.79 -18.28
N PRO A 487 7.75 -0.45 -17.89
CA PRO A 487 7.57 -0.79 -16.46
C PRO A 487 8.82 -0.54 -15.62
N ARG A 488 10.02 -0.73 -16.18
CA ARG A 488 11.29 -0.52 -15.46
C ARG A 488 11.52 0.97 -15.19
N ASN A 489 11.54 1.78 -16.23
CA ASN A 489 11.82 3.19 -16.10
C ASN A 489 10.68 3.92 -15.34
N ALA A 490 9.43 3.55 -15.61
CA ALA A 490 8.26 4.09 -14.94
C ALA A 490 8.28 3.85 -13.44
N THR A 491 8.57 2.63 -12.99
CA THR A 491 8.62 2.33 -11.54
C THR A 491 9.78 3.08 -10.87
N ALA A 492 10.91 3.26 -11.57
CA ALA A 492 12.00 4.09 -11.05
C ALA A 492 11.59 5.57 -10.90
N LEU A 493 10.84 6.11 -11.88
CA LEU A 493 10.29 7.47 -11.81
C LEU A 493 9.24 7.60 -10.70
N THR A 494 8.41 6.58 -10.46
CA THR A 494 7.42 6.56 -9.37
C THR A 494 8.09 6.60 -8.00
N VAL A 495 9.20 5.86 -7.80
CA VAL A 495 10.00 5.99 -6.57
C VAL A 495 10.56 7.42 -6.42
N ALA A 496 11.03 8.04 -7.51
CA ALA A 496 11.52 9.39 -7.50
C ALA A 496 10.42 10.42 -7.18
N GLU A 497 9.19 10.19 -7.64
CA GLU A 497 8.02 11.03 -7.34
C GLU A 497 7.70 11.01 -5.83
N GLY A 498 7.70 9.82 -5.20
CA GLY A 498 7.54 9.72 -3.75
C GLY A 498 8.61 10.50 -2.97
N VAL A 499 9.86 10.48 -3.42
CA VAL A 499 10.93 11.30 -2.80
C VAL A 499 10.69 12.79 -3.03
N ALA A 500 10.21 13.20 -4.21
CA ALA A 500 9.86 14.60 -4.49
C ALA A 500 8.74 15.10 -3.57
N ASN A 501 7.69 14.30 -3.41
CA ASN A 501 6.58 14.59 -2.51
C ASN A 501 7.04 14.78 -1.05
N LEU A 502 7.91 13.91 -0.55
CA LEU A 502 8.50 14.03 0.78
C LEU A 502 9.36 15.30 0.91
N ALA A 503 10.09 15.69 -0.15
CA ALA A 503 10.91 16.91 -0.16
C ALA A 503 10.05 18.17 0.03
N CYS A 504 8.84 18.23 -0.53
CA CYS A 504 7.90 19.34 -0.40
C CYS A 504 7.44 19.60 1.05
N VAL A 505 7.58 18.61 1.94
CA VAL A 505 7.29 18.76 3.38
C VAL A 505 8.55 18.76 4.25
N GLY A 506 9.74 18.80 3.63
CA GLY A 506 11.03 18.84 4.34
C GLY A 506 11.44 17.53 4.98
N ALA A 507 10.88 16.42 4.53
CA ALA A 507 11.19 15.10 5.04
C ALA A 507 12.28 14.43 4.19
N SER A 508 13.33 13.94 4.85
CA SER A 508 14.31 13.06 4.22
C SER A 508 13.72 11.65 4.05
N ALA A 509 13.66 11.16 2.83
CA ALA A 509 13.20 9.81 2.55
C ALA A 509 14.06 8.76 3.30
N GLN A 510 13.41 7.77 3.92
CA GLN A 510 14.07 6.77 4.76
C GLN A 510 13.80 5.34 4.30
N ALA A 511 12.62 5.06 3.79
CA ALA A 511 12.24 3.71 3.38
C ALA A 511 11.11 3.73 2.37
N ILE A 512 11.01 2.61 1.64
CA ILE A 512 9.94 2.33 0.69
C ILE A 512 9.18 1.07 1.14
N VAL A 513 7.88 1.09 0.96
CA VAL A 513 7.01 -0.09 0.90
C VAL A 513 6.30 -0.12 -0.45
N ASN A 514 5.88 -1.29 -0.91
CA ASN A 514 5.21 -1.39 -2.21
C ASN A 514 3.96 -2.28 -2.16
N CYS A 515 2.97 -1.97 -3.00
CA CYS A 515 1.87 -2.85 -3.31
C CYS A 515 1.83 -3.08 -4.82
N LEU A 516 2.21 -4.27 -5.24
CA LEU A 516 2.43 -4.61 -6.64
C LEU A 516 1.17 -5.25 -7.22
N ASN A 517 0.34 -4.46 -7.91
CA ASN A 517 -0.90 -4.93 -8.52
C ASN A 517 -0.68 -5.22 -10.01
N PHE A 518 -0.83 -6.49 -10.39
CA PHE A 518 -0.63 -6.96 -11.76
C PHE A 518 -1.73 -7.93 -12.18
N GLY A 519 -1.84 -8.19 -13.47
CA GLY A 519 -2.78 -9.12 -14.04
C GLY A 519 -2.49 -10.59 -13.71
N ASN A 520 -2.90 -11.49 -14.60
CA ASN A 520 -2.75 -12.93 -14.42
C ASN A 520 -1.28 -13.37 -14.62
N PRO A 521 -0.62 -13.95 -13.60
CA PRO A 521 0.78 -14.37 -13.68
C PRO A 521 1.02 -15.57 -14.64
N GLU A 522 -0.02 -16.19 -15.15
CA GLU A 522 0.09 -17.22 -16.19
C GLU A 522 0.33 -16.62 -17.58
N HIS A 523 0.09 -15.30 -17.73
CA HIS A 523 0.41 -14.55 -18.94
C HIS A 523 1.89 -14.12 -18.90
N PRO A 524 2.75 -14.58 -19.84
CA PRO A 524 4.16 -14.25 -19.82
C PRO A 524 4.48 -12.75 -19.93
N GLU A 525 3.57 -11.97 -20.51
CA GLU A 525 3.67 -10.52 -20.62
C GLU A 525 3.50 -9.85 -19.26
N VAL A 526 2.57 -10.30 -18.44
CA VAL A 526 2.34 -9.82 -17.06
C VAL A 526 3.56 -10.10 -16.20
N MET A 527 4.13 -11.31 -16.29
CA MET A 527 5.34 -11.66 -15.56
C MET A 527 6.57 -10.89 -16.03
N TRP A 528 6.64 -10.49 -17.30
CA TRP A 528 7.67 -9.59 -17.79
C TRP A 528 7.50 -8.20 -17.18
N GLN A 529 6.29 -7.64 -17.17
CA GLN A 529 5.98 -6.35 -16.58
C GLN A 529 6.31 -6.31 -15.09
N LEU A 530 5.91 -7.34 -14.32
CA LEU A 530 6.26 -7.47 -12.91
C LEU A 530 7.77 -7.49 -12.68
N SER A 531 8.49 -8.30 -13.47
CA SER A 531 9.94 -8.43 -13.37
C SER A 531 10.66 -7.10 -13.67
N GLU A 532 10.25 -6.38 -14.71
CA GLU A 532 10.83 -5.10 -15.08
C GLU A 532 10.51 -4.01 -14.05
N SER A 533 9.27 -3.98 -13.51
CA SER A 533 8.90 -3.04 -12.45
C SER A 533 9.75 -3.24 -11.19
N ILE A 534 10.00 -4.49 -10.78
CA ILE A 534 10.86 -4.79 -9.63
C ILE A 534 12.31 -4.36 -9.90
N ASP A 535 12.83 -4.57 -11.12
CA ASP A 535 14.18 -4.11 -11.49
C ASP A 535 14.28 -2.58 -11.50
N GLY A 536 13.23 -1.89 -11.95
CA GLY A 536 13.15 -0.42 -11.91
C GLY A 536 13.12 0.13 -10.48
N MET A 537 12.32 -0.50 -9.61
CA MET A 537 12.28 -0.15 -8.19
C MET A 537 13.64 -0.36 -7.53
N ALA A 538 14.27 -1.52 -7.75
CA ALA A 538 15.59 -1.82 -7.19
C ALA A 538 16.64 -0.80 -7.67
N MET A 539 16.64 -0.46 -8.96
CA MET A 539 17.54 0.54 -9.54
C MET A 539 17.39 1.91 -8.87
N ALA A 540 16.17 2.39 -8.70
CA ALA A 540 15.92 3.68 -8.05
C ALA A 540 16.25 3.66 -6.56
N CYS A 541 15.86 2.60 -5.85
CA CYS A 541 16.13 2.44 -4.44
C CYS A 541 17.64 2.36 -4.14
N ASP A 542 18.41 1.62 -4.94
CA ASP A 542 19.87 1.58 -4.82
C ASP A 542 20.49 2.96 -5.10
N ALA A 543 20.06 3.61 -6.19
CA ALA A 543 20.57 4.92 -6.57
C ALA A 543 20.24 6.03 -5.57
N LEU A 544 19.08 5.96 -4.90
CA LEU A 544 18.64 6.91 -3.88
C LEU A 544 18.97 6.47 -2.44
N SER A 545 19.55 5.27 -2.28
CA SER A 545 19.93 4.68 -0.97
C SER A 545 18.73 4.42 -0.07
N LEU A 546 17.63 3.92 -0.64
CA LEU A 546 16.37 3.65 0.05
C LEU A 546 16.16 2.14 0.23
N PRO A 547 16.00 1.62 1.44
CA PRO A 547 15.62 0.22 1.66
C PRO A 547 14.12 0.02 1.38
N VAL A 548 13.77 -1.11 0.78
CA VAL A 548 12.39 -1.60 0.69
C VAL A 548 12.15 -2.50 1.89
N ILE A 549 11.35 -2.06 2.84
CA ILE A 549 11.19 -2.70 4.15
C ILE A 549 9.93 -3.54 4.30
N GLY A 550 9.07 -3.56 3.29
CA GLY A 550 7.84 -4.35 3.27
C GLY A 550 7.09 -4.18 1.97
N GLY A 551 6.04 -4.94 1.80
CA GLY A 551 5.16 -4.83 0.64
C GLY A 551 4.19 -6.00 0.51
N ASN A 552 3.35 -5.92 -0.53
CA ASN A 552 2.35 -6.90 -0.90
C ASN A 552 2.35 -7.08 -2.41
N VAL A 553 1.97 -8.25 -2.90
CA VAL A 553 1.76 -8.52 -4.32
C VAL A 553 0.34 -9.02 -4.53
N SER A 554 -0.42 -8.34 -5.37
CA SER A 554 -1.75 -8.72 -5.82
C SER A 554 -1.70 -9.10 -7.30
N LEU A 555 -1.97 -10.36 -7.58
CA LEU A 555 -2.02 -10.92 -8.93
C LEU A 555 -3.46 -11.32 -9.30
N TYR A 556 -3.64 -11.79 -10.53
CA TYR A 556 -4.97 -12.14 -11.08
C TYR A 556 -5.96 -10.97 -11.13
N ASN A 557 -5.46 -9.71 -11.18
CA ASN A 557 -6.31 -8.56 -11.41
C ASN A 557 -6.66 -8.49 -12.89
N GLU A 558 -7.67 -9.26 -13.28
CA GLU A 558 -8.16 -9.34 -14.64
C GLU A 558 -9.69 -9.34 -14.67
N SER A 559 -10.25 -8.94 -15.80
CA SER A 559 -11.68 -8.91 -16.02
C SER A 559 -12.00 -9.21 -17.47
N GLY A 560 -12.90 -10.20 -17.70
CA GLY A 560 -13.29 -10.60 -19.05
C GLY A 560 -12.08 -11.01 -19.93
N GLY A 561 -11.05 -11.63 -19.34
CA GLY A 561 -9.82 -12.04 -20.01
C GLY A 561 -8.88 -10.89 -20.38
N ARG A 562 -9.07 -9.69 -19.80
CA ARG A 562 -8.17 -8.55 -19.93
C ARG A 562 -7.51 -8.24 -18.61
N ASP A 563 -6.19 -8.25 -18.61
CA ASP A 563 -5.39 -7.82 -17.47
C ASP A 563 -5.50 -6.31 -17.24
N ILE A 564 -5.33 -5.87 -15.99
CA ILE A 564 -5.12 -4.45 -15.67
C ILE A 564 -3.78 -3.96 -16.24
N ASP A 565 -3.64 -2.65 -16.40
CA ASP A 565 -2.33 -2.06 -16.62
C ASP A 565 -1.42 -2.30 -15.39
N PRO A 566 -0.10 -2.47 -15.57
CA PRO A 566 0.83 -2.67 -14.45
C PRO A 566 0.73 -1.53 -13.44
N THR A 567 0.36 -1.83 -12.21
CA THR A 567 0.09 -0.80 -11.18
C THR A 567 0.92 -1.06 -9.92
N PRO A 568 2.25 -0.83 -9.97
CA PRO A 568 3.07 -0.82 -8.76
C PRO A 568 2.77 0.46 -7.97
N VAL A 569 2.20 0.30 -6.78
CA VAL A 569 2.02 1.40 -5.83
C VAL A 569 3.22 1.45 -4.91
N VAL A 570 3.82 2.62 -4.78
CA VAL A 570 4.98 2.90 -3.93
C VAL A 570 4.53 3.74 -2.74
N GLY A 571 4.72 3.24 -1.53
CA GLY A 571 4.57 4.01 -0.31
C GLY A 571 5.94 4.51 0.16
N SER A 572 6.11 5.82 0.26
CA SER A 572 7.37 6.45 0.66
C SER A 572 7.27 7.00 2.08
N LEU A 573 8.22 6.61 2.95
CA LEU A 573 8.32 7.08 4.33
C LEU A 573 9.53 7.99 4.49
N GLY A 574 9.31 9.20 5.04
CA GLY A 574 10.34 10.17 5.36
C GLY A 574 10.28 10.65 6.80
N VAL A 575 11.37 11.25 7.26
CA VAL A 575 11.48 11.83 8.61
C VAL A 575 11.88 13.30 8.51
N VAL A 576 11.14 14.15 9.22
CA VAL A 576 11.51 15.54 9.53
C VAL A 576 12.19 15.56 10.91
N THR A 577 13.45 15.96 10.95
CA THR A 577 14.25 15.89 12.18
C THR A 577 13.92 16.97 13.21
N SER A 578 13.34 18.09 12.77
CA SER A 578 12.92 19.20 13.64
C SER A 578 11.65 19.83 13.09
N LEU A 579 10.51 19.54 13.71
CA LEU A 579 9.19 20.03 13.31
C LEU A 579 8.70 21.06 14.36
N VAL A 580 9.25 22.26 14.27
CA VAL A 580 8.91 23.41 15.13
C VAL A 580 7.84 24.27 14.48
N ALA A 581 7.89 24.38 13.15
CA ALA A 581 6.92 25.09 12.31
C ALA A 581 6.39 24.16 11.20
N PRO A 582 5.20 24.42 10.64
CA PRO A 582 4.73 23.70 9.47
C PRO A 582 5.56 24.05 8.22
N PRO A 583 5.66 23.16 7.22
CA PRO A 583 6.25 23.48 5.93
C PRO A 583 5.45 24.59 5.22
N PRO A 584 6.03 25.26 4.20
CA PRO A 584 5.36 26.36 3.50
C PRO A 584 4.07 25.94 2.77
N GLY A 585 4.04 24.71 2.23
CA GLY A 585 2.96 24.19 1.39
C GLY A 585 2.74 25.04 0.13
N TRP A 586 1.51 25.12 -0.38
CA TRP A 586 1.16 25.81 -1.63
C TRP A 586 0.78 27.29 -1.45
N ASN A 587 1.06 27.89 -0.28
CA ASN A 587 0.48 29.16 0.15
C ASN A 587 1.37 30.36 -0.24
N TRP A 588 1.59 30.58 -1.54
CA TRP A 588 2.30 31.77 -2.03
C TRP A 588 1.59 33.09 -1.71
N ARG A 589 2.31 34.19 -1.82
CA ARG A 589 1.83 35.53 -1.46
C ARG A 589 1.96 36.47 -2.66
N ALA A 590 1.09 37.49 -2.70
CA ALA A 590 1.19 38.52 -3.74
C ALA A 590 2.55 39.23 -3.69
N GLY A 591 3.21 39.30 -4.81
CA GLY A 591 4.56 39.85 -4.95
C GLY A 591 5.68 38.84 -4.90
N ASP A 592 5.41 37.58 -4.47
CA ASP A 592 6.43 36.55 -4.50
C ASP A 592 6.87 36.20 -5.92
N ALA A 593 8.15 35.98 -6.10
CA ALA A 593 8.68 35.41 -7.33
C ALA A 593 8.41 33.94 -7.40
N VAL A 594 8.00 33.45 -8.56
CA VAL A 594 7.80 32.01 -8.84
C VAL A 594 9.03 31.49 -9.56
N VAL A 595 9.63 30.44 -9.01
CA VAL A 595 10.88 29.85 -9.47
C VAL A 595 10.64 28.35 -9.73
N LEU A 596 10.99 27.89 -10.93
CA LEU A 596 11.10 26.46 -11.23
C LEU A 596 12.48 25.98 -10.78
N VAL A 597 12.51 25.05 -9.84
CA VAL A 597 13.72 24.39 -9.35
C VAL A 597 13.79 23.00 -9.97
N GLY A 598 14.94 22.64 -10.53
CA GLY A 598 15.13 21.45 -11.33
C GLY A 598 15.28 21.74 -12.82
N HIS A 599 15.37 20.70 -13.62
CA HIS A 599 15.59 20.83 -15.05
C HIS A 599 14.33 21.28 -15.81
N ARG A 600 14.46 22.28 -16.65
CA ARG A 600 13.38 22.72 -17.55
C ARG A 600 13.25 21.82 -18.79
N GLU A 601 14.32 21.13 -19.15
CA GLU A 601 14.42 20.26 -20.33
C GLU A 601 14.95 18.88 -19.96
N ALA A 602 14.61 17.87 -20.77
CA ALA A 602 15.17 16.54 -20.69
C ALA A 602 16.67 16.54 -21.07
N ALA A 603 17.35 15.41 -20.91
CA ALA A 603 18.73 15.26 -21.27
C ALA A 603 18.96 15.60 -22.77
N GLY A 604 20.01 16.41 -23.04
CA GLY A 604 20.36 16.83 -24.40
C GLY A 604 19.59 18.07 -24.90
N GLY A 605 18.95 18.84 -24.02
CA GLY A 605 18.28 20.10 -24.36
C GLY A 605 16.99 19.91 -25.19
N ARG A 606 16.32 18.79 -25.00
CA ARG A 606 15.03 18.49 -25.65
C ARG A 606 13.87 18.73 -24.66
N ALA A 607 12.69 19.04 -25.19
CA ALA A 607 11.48 19.07 -24.36
C ALA A 607 11.26 17.70 -23.69
N PHE A 608 10.68 17.71 -22.48
CA PHE A 608 10.23 16.47 -21.85
C PHE A 608 9.15 15.80 -22.72
N PRO A 609 9.20 14.45 -22.85
CA PRO A 609 8.22 13.73 -23.64
C PRO A 609 6.83 13.78 -22.99
N LEU A 610 5.79 13.68 -23.83
CA LEU A 610 4.38 13.67 -23.42
C LEU A 610 3.79 12.25 -23.32
N GLY A 611 4.56 11.21 -23.64
CA GLY A 611 4.13 9.81 -23.54
C GLY A 611 3.63 9.48 -22.13
N GLY A 612 2.47 8.83 -22.05
CA GLY A 612 1.84 8.43 -20.77
C GLY A 612 1.36 9.57 -19.88
N SER A 613 1.44 10.86 -20.32
CA SER A 613 0.93 11.99 -19.54
C SER A 613 -0.61 11.98 -19.45
N ARG A 614 -1.17 12.63 -18.42
CA ARG A 614 -2.62 12.85 -18.30
C ARG A 614 -3.16 13.64 -19.51
N TRP A 615 -2.38 14.57 -20.02
CA TRP A 615 -2.72 15.31 -21.22
C TRP A 615 -2.90 14.40 -22.45
N ALA A 616 -1.94 13.51 -22.72
CA ALA A 616 -2.00 12.55 -23.83
C ALA A 616 -3.19 11.60 -23.67
N THR A 617 -3.37 11.04 -22.48
CA THR A 617 -4.46 10.09 -22.16
C THR A 617 -5.84 10.74 -22.39
N ARG A 618 -6.04 11.98 -21.95
CA ARG A 618 -7.27 12.74 -22.18
C ARG A 618 -7.60 12.88 -23.67
N ARG A 619 -6.60 12.89 -24.52
CA ARG A 619 -6.72 12.93 -25.99
C ARG A 619 -6.80 11.55 -26.65
N GLY A 620 -6.96 10.51 -25.85
CA GLY A 620 -7.02 9.11 -26.33
C GLY A 620 -5.68 8.55 -26.82
N ARG A 621 -4.55 9.23 -26.53
CA ARG A 621 -3.21 8.81 -26.89
C ARG A 621 -2.59 8.08 -25.69
N ARG A 622 -2.30 6.82 -25.86
CA ARG A 622 -1.75 5.95 -24.80
C ARG A 622 -0.31 5.49 -25.09
N GLY A 623 0.28 5.95 -26.18
CA GLY A 623 1.63 5.61 -26.62
C GLY A 623 2.68 6.64 -26.25
N GLY A 624 3.89 6.46 -26.79
CA GLY A 624 5.00 7.38 -26.68
C GLY A 624 6.08 6.96 -25.72
N ARG A 625 7.11 7.78 -25.64
CA ARG A 625 8.29 7.56 -24.78
C ARG A 625 8.15 8.31 -23.47
N LEU A 626 8.80 7.77 -22.42
CA LEU A 626 8.95 8.44 -21.13
C LEU A 626 10.27 9.20 -21.05
N ALA A 627 10.34 10.17 -20.14
CA ALA A 627 11.61 10.72 -19.69
C ALA A 627 12.42 9.63 -18.98
N GLU A 628 13.74 9.63 -19.14
CA GLU A 628 14.60 8.66 -18.48
C GLU A 628 14.85 9.00 -17.01
N PHE A 629 14.84 8.00 -16.15
CA PHE A 629 15.29 8.13 -14.76
C PHE A 629 16.79 8.40 -14.72
N ASP A 630 17.18 9.51 -14.12
CA ASP A 630 18.59 9.89 -13.92
C ASP A 630 18.80 10.33 -12.48
N ALA A 631 19.26 9.42 -11.64
CA ALA A 631 19.46 9.66 -10.22
C ALA A 631 20.43 10.82 -9.93
N SER A 632 21.43 11.07 -10.80
CA SER A 632 22.40 12.15 -10.61
C SER A 632 21.78 13.53 -10.75
N ARG A 633 20.82 13.66 -11.65
CA ARG A 633 20.05 14.90 -11.86
C ARG A 633 19.01 15.13 -10.77
N LEU A 634 18.41 14.06 -10.27
CA LEU A 634 17.32 14.09 -9.30
C LEU A 634 17.82 14.35 -7.87
N ARG A 635 18.87 13.64 -7.44
CA ARG A 635 19.36 13.67 -6.06
C ARG A 635 19.72 15.09 -5.60
N ALA A 636 20.50 15.81 -6.37
CA ALA A 636 20.88 17.19 -6.01
C ALA A 636 19.66 18.11 -5.83
N THR A 637 18.65 17.96 -6.70
CA THR A 637 17.41 18.72 -6.61
C THR A 637 16.58 18.34 -5.37
N PHE A 638 16.44 17.04 -5.09
CA PHE A 638 15.74 16.56 -3.90
C PHE A 638 16.41 17.00 -2.60
N ASP A 639 17.73 16.86 -2.51
CA ASP A 639 18.52 17.28 -1.33
C ASP A 639 18.37 18.79 -1.11
N PHE A 640 18.42 19.60 -2.17
CA PHE A 640 18.26 21.04 -2.09
C PHE A 640 16.86 21.42 -1.58
N VAL A 641 15.80 20.90 -2.22
CA VAL A 641 14.41 21.24 -1.83
C VAL A 641 14.12 20.76 -0.40
N THR A 642 14.52 19.52 -0.06
CA THR A 642 14.38 18.99 1.30
C THR A 642 15.08 19.91 2.32
N GLY A 643 16.29 20.36 2.03
CA GLY A 643 17.05 21.27 2.89
C GLY A 643 16.38 22.63 3.12
N GLU A 644 15.90 23.27 2.04
CA GLU A 644 15.20 24.57 2.11
C GLU A 644 13.91 24.46 2.94
N VAL A 645 13.11 23.40 2.73
CA VAL A 645 11.85 23.19 3.45
C VAL A 645 12.10 22.73 4.90
N ALA A 646 13.10 21.88 5.13
CA ALA A 646 13.47 21.44 6.49
C ALA A 646 13.93 22.62 7.36
N ALA A 647 14.64 23.59 6.81
CA ALA A 647 15.01 24.83 7.51
C ALA A 647 13.77 25.60 7.98
N VAL A 648 12.73 25.71 7.14
CA VAL A 648 11.44 26.29 7.54
C VAL A 648 10.79 25.48 8.66
N CYS A 649 10.76 24.15 8.53
CA CYS A 649 10.23 23.25 9.57
C CYS A 649 10.96 23.39 10.90
N ALA A 650 12.27 23.64 10.88
CA ALA A 650 13.10 23.89 12.07
C ALA A 650 12.86 25.28 12.69
N GLY A 651 12.11 26.17 12.04
CA GLY A 651 11.86 27.53 12.49
C GLY A 651 12.98 28.50 12.16
N GLU A 652 13.86 28.17 11.22
CA GLU A 652 14.92 29.03 10.75
C GLU A 652 14.36 30.18 9.88
N PRO A 653 14.98 31.35 9.86
CA PRO A 653 14.58 32.43 8.96
C PRO A 653 14.70 31.97 7.50
N SER A 654 13.62 32.15 6.72
CA SER A 654 13.56 31.75 5.33
C SER A 654 12.78 32.77 4.49
N ASP A 655 13.22 32.95 3.26
CA ASP A 655 12.52 33.70 2.20
C ASP A 655 11.55 32.83 1.39
N LEU A 656 11.56 31.51 1.60
CA LEU A 656 10.66 30.54 0.98
C LEU A 656 9.23 30.70 1.52
N THR A 657 8.25 30.87 0.64
CA THR A 657 6.84 31.07 1.00
C THR A 657 5.92 29.92 0.56
N ALA A 658 6.26 29.23 -0.54
CA ALA A 658 5.52 28.08 -1.00
C ALA A 658 6.42 27.11 -1.78
N VAL A 659 6.00 25.84 -1.80
CA VAL A 659 6.64 24.76 -2.57
C VAL A 659 5.58 23.76 -3.01
N HIS A 660 5.73 23.23 -4.23
CA HIS A 660 4.93 22.16 -4.81
C HIS A 660 5.77 21.42 -5.85
N ASP A 661 5.64 20.11 -5.95
CA ASP A 661 6.29 19.36 -7.02
C ASP A 661 5.54 19.51 -8.37
N VAL A 662 6.19 19.16 -9.45
CA VAL A 662 5.59 19.12 -10.79
C VAL A 662 5.38 17.66 -11.16
N SER A 663 4.18 17.16 -10.93
CA SER A 663 3.78 15.76 -11.13
C SER A 663 2.67 15.62 -12.18
N GLY A 664 1.60 14.93 -11.85
CA GLY A 664 0.51 14.64 -12.77
C GLY A 664 -0.16 15.87 -13.41
N GLY A 665 -0.13 15.95 -14.74
CA GLY A 665 -0.62 17.10 -15.51
C GLY A 665 0.41 18.20 -15.75
N GLY A 666 1.63 18.06 -15.20
CA GLY A 666 2.78 18.90 -15.48
C GLY A 666 2.73 20.28 -14.82
N LEU A 667 3.60 21.19 -15.30
CA LEU A 667 3.79 22.52 -14.73
C LEU A 667 2.51 23.36 -14.70
N ALA A 668 1.67 23.24 -15.73
CA ALA A 668 0.44 24.02 -15.81
C ALA A 668 -0.55 23.64 -14.69
N VAL A 669 -0.66 22.35 -14.37
CA VAL A 669 -1.52 21.87 -13.27
C VAL A 669 -0.95 22.30 -11.93
N ALA A 670 0.36 22.14 -11.68
CA ALA A 670 0.99 22.57 -10.43
C ALA A 670 0.77 24.08 -10.15
N LEU A 671 0.96 24.94 -11.15
CA LEU A 671 0.69 26.37 -11.01
C LEU A 671 -0.79 26.67 -10.76
N ALA A 672 -1.69 25.95 -11.43
CA ALA A 672 -3.13 26.10 -11.24
C ALA A 672 -3.59 25.68 -9.83
N GLU A 673 -3.03 24.62 -9.28
CA GLU A 673 -3.33 24.12 -7.93
C GLU A 673 -2.87 25.11 -6.85
N MET A 674 -1.67 25.67 -6.97
CA MET A 674 -1.19 26.71 -6.07
C MET A 674 -2.02 27.99 -6.18
N ALA A 675 -2.42 28.38 -7.40
CA ALA A 675 -3.30 29.52 -7.63
C ALA A 675 -4.68 29.30 -6.99
N ALA A 676 -5.28 28.11 -7.18
CA ALA A 676 -6.56 27.75 -6.59
C ALA A 676 -6.51 27.72 -5.05
N ALA A 677 -5.42 27.24 -4.46
CA ALA A 677 -5.25 27.16 -3.01
C ALA A 677 -5.23 28.53 -2.33
N THR A 678 -4.78 29.58 -3.01
CA THR A 678 -4.65 30.91 -2.44
C THR A 678 -5.62 31.94 -3.03
N THR A 679 -6.32 31.59 -4.12
CA THR A 679 -7.12 32.51 -4.95
C THR A 679 -6.30 33.69 -5.52
N LEU A 680 -4.99 33.54 -5.60
CA LEU A 680 -4.06 34.52 -6.19
C LEU A 680 -3.58 34.00 -7.55
N GLY A 681 -3.66 34.89 -8.54
CA GLY A 681 -3.13 34.62 -9.87
C GLY A 681 -1.61 34.61 -9.92
N VAL A 682 -1.10 34.19 -11.06
CA VAL A 682 0.32 34.27 -11.41
C VAL A 682 0.47 34.58 -12.88
N SER A 683 1.48 35.35 -13.22
CA SER A 683 1.89 35.58 -14.61
C SER A 683 3.26 34.97 -14.85
N VAL A 684 3.30 34.00 -15.76
CA VAL A 684 4.49 33.31 -16.23
C VAL A 684 4.69 33.69 -17.69
N ASP A 685 5.80 34.30 -18.05
CA ASP A 685 5.95 34.86 -19.38
C ASP A 685 6.60 33.84 -20.31
N GLU A 686 7.47 33.29 -20.45
CA GLU A 686 8.21 32.50 -21.44
C GLU A 686 7.89 30.99 -21.38
N LEU A 687 6.71 30.56 -21.83
CA LEU A 687 6.38 29.12 -21.97
C LEU A 687 6.18 28.74 -23.44
N GLU A 688 6.83 27.68 -23.88
CA GLU A 688 6.92 27.27 -25.28
C GLU A 688 6.11 26.00 -25.61
N GLY A 689 4.77 26.07 -25.47
CA GLY A 689 3.90 24.99 -25.97
C GLY A 689 3.58 23.86 -24.99
N HIS A 690 2.91 22.83 -25.51
CA HIS A 690 2.27 21.76 -24.71
C HIS A 690 3.27 20.90 -23.93
N GLY A 691 4.44 20.64 -24.50
CA GLY A 691 5.47 19.83 -23.83
C GLY A 691 5.97 20.45 -22.53
N GLU A 692 6.12 21.78 -22.50
CA GLU A 692 6.53 22.48 -21.28
C GLU A 692 5.42 22.58 -20.25
N LEU A 693 4.17 22.76 -20.72
CA LEU A 693 2.99 22.87 -19.85
C LEU A 693 2.61 21.54 -19.21
N PHE A 694 2.58 20.46 -19.98
CA PHE A 694 1.89 19.21 -19.62
C PHE A 694 2.78 17.99 -19.49
N ALA A 695 4.09 18.07 -19.76
CA ALA A 695 4.99 16.95 -19.54
C ALA A 695 5.10 16.65 -18.03
N GLU A 696 5.04 15.37 -17.70
CA GLU A 696 5.13 14.87 -16.35
C GLU A 696 6.53 14.30 -16.12
N PHE A 697 7.25 14.79 -15.12
CA PHE A 697 8.57 14.30 -14.76
C PHE A 697 8.90 14.69 -13.32
N PRO A 698 9.20 13.74 -12.42
CA PRO A 698 9.60 14.06 -11.05
C PRO A 698 10.95 14.79 -11.00
N GLY A 699 11.18 15.57 -9.96
CA GLY A 699 12.41 16.34 -9.78
C GLY A 699 12.34 17.75 -10.37
N ARG A 700 11.14 18.26 -10.60
CA ARG A 700 10.84 19.67 -10.87
C ARG A 700 9.93 20.19 -9.76
N PHE A 701 10.20 21.39 -9.27
CA PHE A 701 9.42 21.99 -8.19
C PHE A 701 9.09 23.45 -8.53
N VAL A 702 7.87 23.85 -8.24
CA VAL A 702 7.48 25.27 -8.23
C VAL A 702 7.71 25.79 -6.81
N MET A 703 8.63 26.71 -6.65
CA MET A 703 8.90 27.38 -5.37
C MET A 703 8.53 28.87 -5.48
N ALA A 704 7.85 29.40 -4.47
CA ALA A 704 7.61 30.82 -4.37
C ALA A 704 8.46 31.42 -3.26
N THR A 705 9.04 32.60 -3.50
CA THR A 705 9.99 33.25 -2.61
C THR A 705 9.83 34.78 -2.61
N SER A 706 10.08 35.39 -1.45
CA SER A 706 10.16 36.85 -1.35
C SER A 706 11.50 37.42 -1.83
N ASP A 707 12.53 36.57 -2.04
CA ASP A 707 13.86 36.97 -2.58
C ASP A 707 14.37 35.95 -3.61
N ALA A 708 14.00 36.17 -4.87
CA ALA A 708 14.42 35.29 -5.98
C ALA A 708 15.95 35.25 -6.14
N GLY A 709 16.65 36.36 -5.89
CA GLY A 709 18.10 36.43 -6.02
C GLY A 709 18.80 35.52 -5.03
N ALA A 710 18.36 35.54 -3.79
CA ALA A 710 18.89 34.67 -2.74
C ALA A 710 18.62 33.17 -3.02
N LEU A 711 17.40 32.80 -3.39
CA LEU A 711 17.04 31.40 -3.74
C LEU A 711 17.86 30.89 -4.92
N VAL A 712 17.97 31.68 -6.00
CA VAL A 712 18.77 31.33 -7.19
C VAL A 712 20.24 31.13 -6.84
N ALA A 713 20.82 32.01 -6.00
CA ALA A 713 22.19 31.86 -5.57
C ALA A 713 22.45 30.60 -4.75
N ARG A 714 21.52 30.23 -3.85
CA ARG A 714 21.61 28.98 -3.06
C ARG A 714 21.51 27.73 -3.97
N ALA A 715 20.56 27.73 -4.89
CA ALA A 715 20.39 26.62 -5.83
C ALA A 715 21.60 26.42 -6.74
N GLN A 716 22.15 27.52 -7.28
CA GLN A 716 23.37 27.49 -8.09
C GLN A 716 24.59 26.99 -7.30
N ALA A 717 24.71 27.38 -6.03
CA ALA A 717 25.77 26.88 -5.16
C ALA A 717 25.64 25.38 -4.88
N ALA A 718 24.41 24.85 -4.87
CA ALA A 718 24.10 23.43 -4.77
C ALA A 718 24.20 22.67 -6.12
N GLY A 719 24.49 23.36 -7.23
CA GLY A 719 24.54 22.77 -8.55
C GLY A 719 23.16 22.42 -9.13
N VAL A 720 22.09 23.01 -8.61
CA VAL A 720 20.71 22.75 -9.02
C VAL A 720 20.27 23.79 -10.05
N PRO A 721 19.75 23.35 -11.22
CA PRO A 721 19.19 24.25 -12.22
C PRO A 721 17.96 24.98 -11.68
N VAL A 722 17.84 26.26 -12.02
CA VAL A 722 16.70 27.08 -11.64
C VAL A 722 16.33 28.06 -12.75
N SER A 723 15.04 28.37 -12.85
CA SER A 723 14.50 29.37 -13.76
C SER A 723 13.46 30.22 -13.03
N VAL A 724 13.61 31.55 -13.05
CA VAL A 724 12.56 32.43 -12.55
C VAL A 724 11.46 32.50 -13.62
N LEU A 725 10.26 32.08 -13.26
CA LEU A 725 9.13 31.96 -14.19
C LEU A 725 8.28 33.22 -14.24
N GLY A 726 8.06 33.89 -13.10
CA GLY A 726 7.15 35.01 -13.03
C GLY A 726 6.88 35.50 -11.61
N VAL A 727 5.76 36.18 -11.42
CA VAL A 727 5.38 36.82 -10.16
C VAL A 727 3.94 36.51 -9.81
N VAL A 728 3.68 36.21 -8.52
CA VAL A 728 2.34 36.00 -7.96
C VAL A 728 1.59 37.33 -7.86
N GLY A 729 0.37 37.36 -8.35
CA GLY A 729 -0.50 38.55 -8.20
C GLY A 729 -1.71 38.55 -9.12
N GLY A 730 -2.65 39.41 -8.82
CA GLY A 730 -3.90 39.52 -9.57
C GLY A 730 -4.85 38.35 -9.35
N THR A 731 -5.82 38.17 -10.24
CA THR A 731 -6.89 37.18 -10.18
C THR A 731 -6.86 36.19 -11.34
N ARG A 732 -5.82 36.21 -12.15
CA ARG A 732 -5.73 35.37 -13.35
C ARG A 732 -4.48 34.53 -13.36
N LEU A 733 -4.63 33.30 -13.79
CA LEU A 733 -3.54 32.38 -14.14
C LEU A 733 -3.19 32.65 -15.61
N ARG A 734 -2.01 33.28 -15.85
CA ARG A 734 -1.49 33.53 -17.17
C ARG A 734 -0.22 32.75 -17.43
N LEU A 735 -0.24 31.89 -18.43
CA LEU A 735 0.89 31.08 -18.83
C LEU A 735 1.28 31.40 -20.27
N GLY A 736 2.21 32.33 -20.44
CA GLY A 736 2.55 32.92 -21.73
C GLY A 736 1.33 33.52 -22.44
N THR A 737 1.21 33.19 -23.71
CA THR A 737 0.01 33.45 -24.52
C THR A 737 -0.94 32.26 -24.63
N LEU A 738 -0.61 31.14 -23.95
CA LEU A 738 -1.24 29.85 -24.13
C LEU A 738 -2.47 29.67 -23.21
N VAL A 739 -2.42 30.21 -21.98
CA VAL A 739 -3.49 30.08 -20.99
C VAL A 739 -3.76 31.41 -20.32
N ASP A 740 -5.03 31.78 -20.19
CA ASP A 740 -5.49 32.92 -19.40
C ASP A 740 -6.84 32.59 -18.73
N LEU A 741 -6.79 32.12 -17.47
CA LEU A 741 -7.93 31.65 -16.68
C LEU A 741 -8.22 32.56 -15.49
N ASP A 742 -9.49 32.78 -15.18
CA ASP A 742 -9.87 33.37 -13.89
C ASP A 742 -9.68 32.32 -12.78
N VAL A 743 -8.90 32.68 -11.76
CA VAL A 743 -8.51 31.74 -10.69
C VAL A 743 -9.70 31.23 -9.89
N ARG A 744 -10.73 32.07 -9.64
CA ARG A 744 -11.91 31.66 -8.87
C ARG A 744 -12.79 30.70 -9.66
N GLU A 745 -13.05 31.04 -10.93
CA GLU A 745 -13.83 30.16 -11.81
C GLU A 745 -13.14 28.81 -11.99
N MET A 746 -11.81 28.81 -12.16
CA MET A 746 -11.00 27.61 -12.25
C MET A 746 -11.05 26.77 -10.94
N ALA A 747 -10.92 27.41 -9.78
CA ALA A 747 -10.97 26.74 -8.48
C ALA A 747 -12.35 26.11 -8.22
N ASP A 748 -13.44 26.81 -8.57
CA ASP A 748 -14.82 26.31 -8.43
C ASP A 748 -15.09 25.12 -9.37
N GLN A 749 -14.60 25.18 -10.59
CA GLN A 749 -14.68 24.07 -11.56
C GLN A 749 -13.92 22.85 -11.06
N ARG A 750 -12.67 23.03 -10.61
CA ARG A 750 -11.83 22.00 -10.03
C ARG A 750 -12.52 21.32 -8.83
N ALA A 751 -12.98 22.09 -7.85
CA ALA A 751 -13.58 21.60 -6.61
C ALA A 751 -14.87 20.79 -6.84
N SER A 752 -15.63 21.11 -7.90
CA SER A 752 -16.91 20.43 -8.19
C SER A 752 -16.83 19.31 -9.22
N ALA A 753 -15.67 19.07 -9.84
CA ALA A 753 -15.54 18.16 -10.98
C ALA A 753 -15.87 16.70 -10.61
N LEU A 754 -15.26 16.17 -9.56
CA LEU A 754 -15.48 14.79 -9.09
C LEU A 754 -16.92 14.60 -8.57
N GLU A 755 -17.41 15.52 -7.76
CA GLU A 755 -18.77 15.42 -7.19
C GLU A 755 -19.85 15.44 -8.28
N ARG A 756 -19.67 16.25 -9.33
CA ARG A 756 -20.56 16.24 -10.50
C ARG A 756 -20.51 14.93 -11.28
N ALA A 757 -19.32 14.32 -11.40
CA ALA A 757 -19.16 13.05 -12.09
C ALA A 757 -19.83 11.89 -11.32
N LEU A 758 -19.75 11.88 -9.98
CA LEU A 758 -20.39 10.89 -9.13
C LEU A 758 -21.92 11.01 -9.11
N ARG A 759 -22.47 12.23 -9.28
CA ARG A 759 -23.93 12.49 -9.27
C ARG A 759 -24.62 12.38 -10.64
N ARG A 760 -23.92 11.93 -11.68
CA ARG A 760 -24.55 11.70 -13.00
C ARG A 760 -25.55 10.54 -12.91
N ASP A 761 -26.81 10.79 -13.35
CA ASP A 761 -27.87 9.77 -13.44
C ASP A 761 -27.61 8.75 -14.54
#